data_07c6149d0ddef94f819d048a2818a346
#
_entry.id   07c6149d0ddef94f819d048a2818a346
#
_cell.length_a   1.000
_cell.length_b   1.000
_cell.length_c   1.000
_cell.angle_alpha   90.00
_cell.angle_beta   90.00
_cell.angle_gamma   90.00
#
_symmetry.space_group_name_H-M   'P 1'
#
loop_
_entity.id
_entity.type
_entity.pdbx_description
1 polymer ?
#
loop_
_entity_poly.entity_id
_entity_poly.type
_entity_poly.pdbx_seq_one_letter_code
_entity_poly.pdbx_strand_id
1 'polypeptide(L)'
;TGGQNVSIGFASMDANTTSSGNVACGSYTLSTQTDGTGQNTAVGDSVMFSNTSGNQNTAVGHRALNANTTASNNTAVGHDALTSNETGADNTAVGSGALDVNTTGSNNCAIGDDALGANTTGSSNVGIGKSALKSNTTAQQNVGVGDNALTANTTGTANVAVGQSSLEANTTAPNNTAVGYFSLRANTTGENNVAVGNVALTSATTANDNTACGNGSLNATTTGASNAALGKSALLSNTTGAFNTACGKDALRANTTASNNTALGHDALTANTTGTRNVAVGASALDAATTANDNTAIGNNSLGLNTTGFNQTAVGSDALKSNTTSNSNTAVGKASLEANTTGGANTALGSNSLKANTTADYNTAIGESALLSNTTGQQLVAVGYGALDANTTANQNVAVGVNALGANTTGHSNVAVGLGALDAATTANSNTAVGQSALTGVTTGGHNTGVGANVMTEITTGTQNTAVGSLALDACTTADNCTAVGYEALSATTTGVRNTAVGADALSANTTANDNTAVGKAALEENTTGDDNTAVGRDALEANTTGVRNTAVGEDALTACTTGGENTAIGVNAGDNITTGANVTCVGYNAKPSTATTNNEIILGNANVGAVRAGPGGVTTLSDARDKTDIVDLPDGLDFVNSLKPVKFKWQTREGVPTKDGKVRAGFIAQDLQKSTEGKEYLDLVYAENPEKLEVTHINLLPILVNAVKELSVKVTALEAG
;
A
#
# COMPACT_ATOMS: atom_id res chain seq x y z
N THR A 1 -82.62 -53.75 -7.72
CA THR A 1 -82.33 -54.50 -8.99
C THR A 1 -81.06 -53.99 -9.59
N GLY A 2 -79.95 -54.31 -8.91
CA GLY A 2 -78.60 -54.04 -9.49
C GLY A 2 -78.35 -54.87 -10.71
N GLY A 3 -77.85 -54.27 -11.81
CA GLY A 3 -77.50 -54.97 -13.05
C GLY A 3 -76.05 -55.15 -13.31
N GLN A 4 -75.62 -56.05 -14.21
CA GLN A 4 -74.27 -56.24 -14.66
C GLN A 4 -73.27 -56.62 -13.52
N ASN A 5 -73.75 -57.44 -12.54
CA ASN A 5 -72.89 -57.92 -11.44
C ASN A 5 -72.44 -59.38 -11.76
N VAL A 6 -71.18 -59.71 -11.35
CA VAL A 6 -70.63 -61.05 -11.31
C VAL A 6 -70.44 -61.41 -9.81
N SER A 7 -71.10 -62.51 -9.32
CA SER A 7 -71.01 -62.97 -7.94
C SER A 7 -70.68 -64.49 -7.93
N ILE A 8 -69.57 -64.88 -7.37
CA ILE A 8 -69.11 -66.29 -7.25
C ILE A 8 -68.59 -66.52 -5.83
N GLY A 9 -69.27 -67.42 -5.06
CA GLY A 9 -68.81 -67.79 -3.73
C GLY A 9 -69.91 -67.80 -2.68
N PHE A 10 -69.59 -68.37 -1.47
CA PHE A 10 -70.53 -68.41 -0.36
C PHE A 10 -70.76 -66.98 0.20
N ALA A 11 -72.06 -66.56 0.35
CA ALA A 11 -72.47 -65.24 0.81
C ALA A 11 -71.80 -64.10 0.05
N SER A 12 -71.45 -64.25 -1.26
CA SER A 12 -70.95 -63.18 -2.09
C SER A 12 -72.08 -62.29 -2.57
N MET A 13 -71.99 -60.96 -2.26
CA MET A 13 -72.99 -59.94 -2.59
C MET A 13 -74.41 -60.24 -2.09
N ASP A 14 -74.57 -60.95 -0.97
CA ASP A 14 -75.88 -61.41 -0.45
C ASP A 14 -76.80 -60.27 0.01
N ALA A 15 -76.30 -59.11 0.41
CA ALA A 15 -77.09 -57.93 0.74
C ALA A 15 -77.30 -56.95 -0.46
N ASN A 16 -76.77 -57.21 -1.64
CA ASN A 16 -76.85 -56.24 -2.76
C ASN A 16 -78.28 -56.10 -3.30
N THR A 17 -78.79 -54.91 -3.21
CA THR A 17 -80.19 -54.59 -3.68
C THR A 17 -80.19 -53.73 -4.98
N THR A 18 -79.38 -52.71 -5.06
CA THR A 18 -79.41 -51.72 -6.15
C THR A 18 -78.07 -51.47 -6.83
N SER A 19 -76.96 -51.83 -6.21
CA SER A 19 -75.60 -51.56 -6.75
C SER A 19 -75.33 -52.39 -8.02
N SER A 20 -74.69 -51.80 -9.02
CA SER A 20 -74.46 -52.35 -10.38
C SER A 20 -72.97 -52.37 -10.79
N GLY A 21 -72.65 -53.25 -11.73
CA GLY A 21 -71.30 -53.30 -12.30
C GLY A 21 -70.23 -53.88 -11.37
N ASN A 22 -70.58 -54.68 -10.37
CA ASN A 22 -69.61 -55.26 -9.43
C ASN A 22 -69.13 -56.64 -9.88
N VAL A 23 -67.90 -56.92 -9.61
CA VAL A 23 -67.28 -58.27 -9.72
C VAL A 23 -66.91 -58.75 -8.32
N ALA A 24 -67.53 -59.79 -7.79
CA ALA A 24 -67.26 -60.40 -6.50
C ALA A 24 -66.94 -61.90 -6.69
N CYS A 25 -65.74 -62.35 -6.33
CA CYS A 25 -65.30 -63.74 -6.45
C CYS A 25 -64.63 -64.20 -5.16
N GLY A 26 -65.30 -64.99 -4.34
CA GLY A 26 -64.81 -65.49 -3.06
C GLY A 26 -65.89 -65.52 -1.96
N SER A 27 -65.64 -66.19 -0.81
CA SER A 27 -66.56 -66.26 0.31
C SER A 27 -66.65 -64.87 0.97
N TYR A 28 -67.86 -64.47 1.37
CA TYR A 28 -68.12 -63.21 2.10
C TYR A 28 -67.64 -61.96 1.39
N THR A 29 -67.55 -61.95 0.06
CA THR A 29 -67.07 -60.85 -0.75
C THR A 29 -68.19 -59.86 -1.05
N LEU A 30 -68.00 -58.53 -0.75
CA LEU A 30 -69.03 -57.48 -0.92
C LEU A 30 -70.38 -57.87 -0.28
N SER A 31 -70.38 -58.60 0.86
CA SER A 31 -71.58 -59.17 1.43
C SER A 31 -72.57 -58.15 2.05
N THR A 32 -72.08 -56.95 2.46
CA THR A 32 -72.93 -55.88 3.05
C THR A 32 -73.30 -54.75 2.11
N GLN A 33 -72.85 -54.79 0.85
CA GLN A 33 -73.16 -53.71 -0.10
C GLN A 33 -74.63 -53.64 -0.45
N THR A 34 -75.30 -52.55 -0.10
CA THR A 34 -76.74 -52.40 -0.32
C THR A 34 -77.08 -51.45 -1.49
N ASP A 35 -76.37 -50.34 -1.61
CA ASP A 35 -76.64 -49.29 -2.55
C ASP A 35 -75.36 -48.71 -3.17
N GLY A 36 -75.48 -47.59 -3.91
CA GLY A 36 -74.35 -46.96 -4.61
C GLY A 36 -74.28 -47.31 -6.09
N THR A 37 -73.41 -46.66 -6.84
CA THR A 37 -73.19 -46.88 -8.27
C THR A 37 -72.52 -48.21 -8.59
N GLY A 38 -71.85 -48.82 -7.59
CA GLY A 38 -71.08 -50.05 -7.70
C GLY A 38 -69.72 -49.89 -8.37
N GLN A 39 -69.50 -50.68 -9.44
CA GLN A 39 -68.23 -50.73 -10.17
C GLN A 39 -67.06 -51.17 -9.28
N ASN A 40 -67.30 -52.03 -8.26
CA ASN A 40 -66.28 -52.60 -7.43
C ASN A 40 -65.76 -53.90 -8.01
N THR A 41 -64.49 -54.20 -7.89
CA THR A 41 -63.87 -55.49 -8.20
C THR A 41 -63.32 -56.06 -6.90
N ALA A 42 -63.85 -57.18 -6.46
CA ALA A 42 -63.46 -57.85 -5.21
C ALA A 42 -63.17 -59.36 -5.47
N VAL A 43 -61.93 -59.79 -5.22
CA VAL A 43 -61.51 -61.18 -5.45
C VAL A 43 -60.74 -61.72 -4.24
N GLY A 44 -61.31 -62.74 -3.56
CA GLY A 44 -60.69 -63.34 -2.34
C GLY A 44 -61.69 -63.53 -1.23
N ASP A 45 -61.24 -64.14 -0.10
CA ASP A 45 -62.09 -64.32 1.05
C ASP A 45 -62.23 -63.05 1.91
N SER A 46 -63.45 -62.69 2.31
CA SER A 46 -63.79 -61.53 3.16
C SER A 46 -63.34 -60.18 2.57
N VAL A 47 -63.25 -60.04 1.28
CA VAL A 47 -62.87 -58.81 0.55
C VAL A 47 -64.02 -57.81 0.57
N MET A 48 -63.77 -56.56 0.98
CA MET A 48 -64.80 -55.50 1.07
C MET A 48 -66.08 -55.95 1.84
N PHE A 49 -65.86 -56.74 2.88
CA PHE A 49 -66.95 -57.34 3.66
C PHE A 49 -67.95 -56.30 4.14
N SER A 50 -67.44 -55.18 4.74
CA SER A 50 -68.25 -54.11 5.37
C SER A 50 -68.70 -53.05 4.39
N ASN A 51 -68.42 -53.13 3.08
CA ASN A 51 -68.74 -52.07 2.10
C ASN A 51 -70.25 -51.91 1.96
N THR A 52 -70.78 -50.72 2.28
CA THR A 52 -72.21 -50.42 2.18
C THR A 52 -72.55 -49.61 0.91
N SER A 53 -71.80 -48.56 0.64
CA SER A 53 -72.04 -47.65 -0.51
C SER A 53 -70.79 -47.21 -1.27
N GLY A 54 -69.61 -47.66 -0.87
CA GLY A 54 -68.36 -47.31 -1.55
C GLY A 54 -68.30 -47.86 -2.99
N ASN A 55 -67.77 -47.06 -3.91
CA ASN A 55 -67.77 -47.31 -5.34
C ASN A 55 -66.37 -47.27 -5.95
N GLN A 56 -66.23 -47.94 -7.12
CA GLN A 56 -65.00 -47.86 -7.90
C GLN A 56 -63.75 -48.38 -7.13
N ASN A 57 -63.95 -49.34 -6.22
CA ASN A 57 -62.90 -49.97 -5.48
C ASN A 57 -62.42 -51.24 -6.18
N THR A 58 -61.12 -51.47 -6.20
CA THR A 58 -60.49 -52.73 -6.65
C THR A 58 -59.76 -53.37 -5.48
N ALA A 59 -60.19 -54.55 -5.03
CA ALA A 59 -59.61 -55.32 -3.95
C ALA A 59 -59.34 -56.76 -4.30
N VAL A 60 -58.09 -57.23 -4.17
CA VAL A 60 -57.68 -58.60 -4.48
C VAL A 60 -56.79 -59.15 -3.35
N GLY A 61 -57.24 -60.26 -2.71
CA GLY A 61 -56.50 -60.85 -1.61
C GLY A 61 -57.37 -61.12 -0.39
N HIS A 62 -56.92 -61.94 0.55
CA HIS A 62 -57.66 -62.21 1.81
C HIS A 62 -57.80 -60.91 2.63
N ARG A 63 -59.07 -60.54 3.00
CA ARG A 63 -59.41 -59.34 3.80
C ARG A 63 -59.01 -58.00 3.19
N ALA A 64 -58.66 -57.92 1.90
CA ALA A 64 -58.41 -56.64 1.28
C ALA A 64 -59.61 -55.72 1.34
N LEU A 65 -59.43 -54.45 1.84
CA LEU A 65 -60.50 -53.47 2.05
C LEU A 65 -61.69 -53.98 2.89
N ASN A 66 -61.43 -54.89 3.83
CA ASN A 66 -62.47 -55.56 4.59
C ASN A 66 -63.42 -54.60 5.35
N ALA A 67 -62.91 -53.59 6.06
CA ALA A 67 -63.68 -52.66 6.87
C ALA A 67 -64.29 -51.47 6.07
N ASN A 68 -64.01 -51.37 4.76
CA ASN A 68 -64.50 -50.26 3.93
C ASN A 68 -66.02 -50.13 4.05
N THR A 69 -66.50 -48.92 4.39
CA THR A 69 -67.95 -48.67 4.47
C THR A 69 -68.44 -47.82 3.32
N THR A 70 -67.95 -46.60 3.16
CA THR A 70 -68.45 -45.61 2.20
C THR A 70 -67.36 -45.10 1.24
N ALA A 71 -66.08 -45.48 1.52
CA ALA A 71 -64.97 -44.94 0.72
C ALA A 71 -64.95 -45.49 -0.70
N SER A 72 -64.47 -44.63 -1.63
CA SER A 72 -64.44 -44.94 -3.05
C SER A 72 -63.05 -44.76 -3.66
N ASN A 73 -62.84 -45.29 -4.86
CA ASN A 73 -61.63 -45.17 -5.63
C ASN A 73 -60.38 -45.80 -4.98
N ASN A 74 -60.55 -46.78 -4.11
CA ASN A 74 -59.41 -47.46 -3.46
C ASN A 74 -58.95 -48.68 -4.30
N THR A 75 -57.66 -48.87 -4.39
CA THR A 75 -57.06 -50.08 -4.94
C THR A 75 -56.30 -50.83 -3.82
N ALA A 76 -56.68 -52.05 -3.50
CA ALA A 76 -56.06 -52.90 -2.50
C ALA A 76 -55.71 -54.29 -3.06
N VAL A 77 -54.43 -54.61 -3.18
CA VAL A 77 -53.95 -55.90 -3.70
C VAL A 77 -52.95 -56.49 -2.72
N GLY A 78 -53.38 -57.56 -2.04
CA GLY A 78 -52.52 -58.25 -1.05
C GLY A 78 -53.35 -58.75 0.15
N HIS A 79 -52.72 -59.61 0.95
CA HIS A 79 -53.23 -60.08 2.22
C HIS A 79 -53.32 -58.87 3.20
N ASP A 80 -54.49 -58.60 3.75
CA ASP A 80 -54.77 -57.49 4.69
C ASP A 80 -54.47 -56.09 4.13
N ALA A 81 -54.35 -55.89 2.83
CA ALA A 81 -54.17 -54.55 2.24
C ALA A 81 -55.41 -53.66 2.50
N LEU A 82 -55.22 -52.46 3.13
CA LEU A 82 -56.30 -51.55 3.53
C LEU A 82 -57.41 -52.19 4.39
N THR A 83 -57.06 -53.21 5.16
CA THR A 83 -58.05 -53.98 5.91
C THR A 83 -58.96 -53.13 6.80
N SER A 84 -58.44 -52.14 7.52
CA SER A 84 -59.15 -51.27 8.47
C SER A 84 -59.70 -49.99 7.87
N ASN A 85 -59.62 -49.80 6.55
CA ASN A 85 -60.09 -48.57 5.91
C ASN A 85 -61.61 -48.44 6.03
N GLU A 86 -62.08 -47.38 6.66
CA GLU A 86 -63.53 -47.12 6.82
C GLU A 86 -64.04 -46.13 5.79
N THR A 87 -63.43 -44.91 5.80
CA THR A 87 -63.92 -43.78 4.99
C THR A 87 -62.82 -43.11 4.12
N GLY A 88 -61.54 -43.60 4.22
CA GLY A 88 -60.44 -43.07 3.41
C GLY A 88 -60.57 -43.40 1.92
N ALA A 89 -60.58 -42.38 1.07
CA ALA A 89 -60.77 -42.51 -0.39
C ALA A 89 -59.45 -42.33 -1.18
N ASP A 90 -59.44 -42.76 -2.42
CA ASP A 90 -58.33 -42.54 -3.36
C ASP A 90 -57.01 -43.12 -2.90
N ASN A 91 -57.02 -44.24 -2.14
CA ASN A 91 -55.82 -44.96 -1.69
C ASN A 91 -55.41 -46.10 -2.64
N THR A 92 -54.14 -46.29 -2.84
CA THR A 92 -53.54 -47.45 -3.54
C THR A 92 -52.68 -48.21 -2.59
N ALA A 93 -53.02 -49.48 -2.29
CA ALA A 93 -52.27 -50.37 -1.41
C ALA A 93 -51.96 -51.70 -2.18
N VAL A 94 -50.67 -51.98 -2.41
CA VAL A 94 -50.22 -53.20 -3.09
C VAL A 94 -49.15 -53.85 -2.26
N GLY A 95 -49.45 -54.97 -1.59
CA GLY A 95 -48.54 -55.68 -0.70
C GLY A 95 -49.26 -56.23 0.51
N SER A 96 -48.66 -57.20 1.21
CA SER A 96 -49.16 -57.72 2.45
C SER A 96 -49.05 -56.64 3.55
N GLY A 97 -50.14 -56.36 4.29
CA GLY A 97 -50.15 -55.34 5.36
C GLY A 97 -50.01 -53.89 4.84
N ALA A 98 -50.06 -53.63 3.54
CA ALA A 98 -50.02 -52.24 3.04
C ALA A 98 -51.24 -51.45 3.51
N LEU A 99 -51.02 -50.33 4.25
CA LEU A 99 -52.08 -49.46 4.80
C LEU A 99 -53.10 -50.25 5.66
N ASP A 100 -52.71 -51.34 6.30
CA ASP A 100 -53.66 -52.26 6.98
C ASP A 100 -54.45 -51.60 8.12
N VAL A 101 -53.92 -50.63 8.85
CA VAL A 101 -54.62 -49.93 9.93
C VAL A 101 -55.17 -48.56 9.53
N ASN A 102 -55.13 -48.19 8.22
CA ASN A 102 -55.69 -46.91 7.76
C ASN A 102 -57.20 -46.84 8.02
N THR A 103 -57.71 -45.83 8.66
CA THR A 103 -59.13 -45.64 8.94
C THR A 103 -59.79 -44.57 8.04
N THR A 104 -59.22 -43.37 8.04
CA THR A 104 -59.77 -42.20 7.37
C THR A 104 -58.80 -41.50 6.42
N GLY A 105 -57.51 -41.90 6.43
CA GLY A 105 -56.46 -41.31 5.55
C GLY A 105 -56.80 -41.50 4.07
N SER A 106 -56.62 -40.49 3.26
CA SER A 106 -56.95 -40.46 1.84
C SER A 106 -55.76 -40.11 0.97
N ASN A 107 -55.85 -40.43 -0.34
CA ASN A 107 -54.81 -40.10 -1.29
C ASN A 107 -53.40 -40.71 -0.96
N ASN A 108 -53.35 -41.86 -0.33
CA ASN A 108 -52.11 -42.54 -0.01
C ASN A 108 -51.77 -43.62 -1.08
N CYS A 109 -50.48 -43.72 -1.38
CA CYS A 109 -49.97 -44.81 -2.25
C CYS A 109 -48.97 -45.65 -1.46
N ALA A 110 -49.30 -46.88 -1.16
CA ALA A 110 -48.49 -47.86 -0.44
C ALA A 110 -48.22 -49.09 -1.34
N ILE A 111 -46.94 -49.31 -1.70
CA ILE A 111 -46.56 -50.46 -2.53
C ILE A 111 -45.38 -51.17 -1.85
N GLY A 112 -45.64 -52.33 -1.31
CA GLY A 112 -44.63 -53.13 -0.58
C GLY A 112 -45.21 -53.76 0.68
N ASP A 113 -44.50 -54.75 1.22
CA ASP A 113 -44.86 -55.44 2.47
C ASP A 113 -44.73 -54.43 3.64
N ASP A 114 -45.79 -54.29 4.45
CA ASP A 114 -45.93 -53.32 5.57
C ASP A 114 -45.75 -51.82 5.13
N ALA A 115 -45.84 -51.46 3.87
CA ALA A 115 -45.76 -50.05 3.46
C ALA A 115 -46.92 -49.23 4.07
N LEU A 116 -46.59 -48.10 4.81
CA LEU A 116 -47.58 -47.31 5.56
C LEU A 116 -48.43 -48.12 6.52
N GLY A 117 -47.89 -49.27 7.04
CA GLY A 117 -48.65 -50.20 7.87
C GLY A 117 -49.30 -49.63 9.13
N ALA A 118 -48.69 -48.63 9.80
CA ALA A 118 -49.26 -47.98 10.98
C ALA A 118 -50.07 -46.71 10.68
N ASN A 119 -50.31 -46.36 9.41
CA ASN A 119 -51.01 -45.13 9.03
C ASN A 119 -52.50 -45.23 9.44
N THR A 120 -52.99 -44.28 10.26
CA THR A 120 -54.39 -44.26 10.68
C THR A 120 -55.17 -43.17 9.95
N THR A 121 -54.74 -41.92 10.03
CA THR A 121 -55.45 -40.75 9.50
C THR A 121 -54.58 -39.89 8.54
N GLY A 122 -53.28 -40.27 8.40
CA GLY A 122 -52.38 -39.54 7.51
C GLY A 122 -52.79 -39.62 6.04
N SER A 123 -52.71 -38.48 5.31
CA SER A 123 -53.14 -38.37 3.92
C SER A 123 -52.01 -37.90 3.01
N SER A 124 -52.17 -38.19 1.72
CA SER A 124 -51.23 -37.76 0.68
C SER A 124 -49.79 -38.27 0.88
N ASN A 125 -49.63 -39.49 1.39
CA ASN A 125 -48.36 -40.13 1.59
C ASN A 125 -48.07 -41.15 0.43
N VAL A 126 -46.81 -41.24 0.05
CA VAL A 126 -46.33 -42.24 -0.94
C VAL A 126 -45.31 -43.11 -0.23
N GLY A 127 -45.63 -44.38 0.01
CA GLY A 127 -44.71 -45.40 0.58
C GLY A 127 -44.49 -46.52 -0.44
N ILE A 128 -43.31 -46.57 -1.05
CA ILE A 128 -42.95 -47.61 -2.07
C ILE A 128 -41.70 -48.35 -1.60
N GLY A 129 -41.85 -49.60 -1.29
CA GLY A 129 -40.78 -50.46 -0.76
C GLY A 129 -41.21 -51.16 0.53
N LYS A 130 -40.51 -52.23 0.87
CA LYS A 130 -40.76 -52.94 2.13
C LYS A 130 -40.58 -52.02 3.33
N SER A 131 -41.55 -51.96 4.24
CA SER A 131 -41.58 -51.13 5.43
C SER A 131 -41.36 -49.60 5.15
N ALA A 132 -41.60 -49.15 3.93
CA ALA A 132 -41.56 -47.71 3.64
C ALA A 132 -42.68 -46.97 4.41
N LEU A 133 -42.31 -45.94 5.23
CA LEU A 133 -43.25 -45.18 6.10
C LEU A 133 -44.04 -46.06 7.07
N LYS A 134 -43.48 -47.21 7.46
CA LYS A 134 -44.16 -48.22 8.28
C LYS A 134 -44.82 -47.65 9.54
N SER A 135 -44.09 -46.80 10.31
CA SER A 135 -44.57 -46.24 11.57
C SER A 135 -45.39 -44.95 11.42
N ASN A 136 -45.67 -44.51 10.19
CA ASN A 136 -46.45 -43.28 9.98
C ASN A 136 -47.84 -43.42 10.57
N THR A 137 -48.25 -42.54 11.46
CA THR A 137 -49.59 -42.61 12.07
C THR A 137 -50.55 -41.54 11.52
N THR A 138 -50.24 -40.29 11.72
CA THR A 138 -51.07 -39.14 11.34
C THR A 138 -50.38 -38.15 10.38
N ALA A 139 -49.12 -38.41 10.09
CA ALA A 139 -48.34 -37.49 9.23
C ALA A 139 -48.84 -37.49 7.77
N GLN A 140 -48.66 -36.34 7.10
CA GLN A 140 -49.15 -36.13 5.77
C GLN A 140 -48.00 -35.66 4.82
N GLN A 141 -48.27 -35.82 3.52
CA GLN A 141 -47.39 -35.28 2.47
C GLN A 141 -45.96 -35.86 2.49
N ASN A 142 -45.77 -37.10 2.94
CA ASN A 142 -44.47 -37.77 2.91
C ASN A 142 -44.33 -38.66 1.69
N VAL A 143 -43.12 -38.70 1.14
CA VAL A 143 -42.73 -39.60 0.05
C VAL A 143 -41.61 -40.49 0.57
N GLY A 144 -41.83 -41.77 0.73
CA GLY A 144 -40.85 -42.78 1.08
C GLY A 144 -40.74 -43.83 -0.05
N VAL A 145 -39.62 -43.82 -0.76
CA VAL A 145 -39.38 -44.77 -1.86
C VAL A 145 -38.07 -45.53 -1.60
N GLY A 146 -38.18 -46.81 -1.28
CA GLY A 146 -37.03 -47.66 -0.93
C GLY A 146 -37.33 -48.55 0.29
N ASP A 147 -36.59 -49.62 0.43
CA ASP A 147 -36.65 -50.49 1.62
C ASP A 147 -36.31 -49.69 2.90
N ASN A 148 -37.17 -49.68 3.90
CA ASN A 148 -37.07 -48.95 5.14
C ASN A 148 -36.97 -47.39 4.97
N ALA A 149 -37.36 -46.81 3.87
CA ALA A 149 -37.42 -45.35 3.73
C ALA A 149 -38.46 -44.75 4.71
N LEU A 150 -38.05 -43.79 5.58
CA LEU A 150 -38.92 -43.14 6.60
C LEU A 150 -39.60 -44.16 7.59
N THR A 151 -38.99 -45.30 7.81
CA THR A 151 -39.59 -46.40 8.60
C THR A 151 -40.08 -45.94 10.00
N ALA A 152 -39.30 -45.13 10.72
CA ALA A 152 -39.64 -44.67 12.10
C ALA A 152 -40.49 -43.42 12.14
N ASN A 153 -40.85 -42.82 10.98
CA ASN A 153 -41.66 -41.56 10.97
C ASN A 153 -43.02 -41.78 11.57
N THR A 154 -43.37 -41.00 12.60
CA THR A 154 -44.72 -41.06 13.23
C THR A 154 -45.58 -39.88 12.85
N THR A 155 -45.11 -38.67 13.11
CA THR A 155 -45.89 -37.41 12.91
C THR A 155 -45.16 -36.35 12.03
N GLY A 156 -43.92 -36.63 11.59
CA GLY A 156 -43.19 -35.73 10.71
C GLY A 156 -43.84 -35.62 9.34
N THR A 157 -44.08 -34.38 8.85
CA THR A 157 -44.80 -34.09 7.60
C THR A 157 -43.87 -33.56 6.52
N ALA A 158 -44.32 -33.64 5.26
CA ALA A 158 -43.62 -33.04 4.12
C ALA A 158 -42.16 -33.54 3.93
N ASN A 159 -41.86 -34.78 4.26
CA ASN A 159 -40.56 -35.37 4.06
C ASN A 159 -40.50 -36.14 2.72
N VAL A 160 -39.35 -36.07 2.05
CA VAL A 160 -39.05 -36.84 0.84
C VAL A 160 -37.85 -37.74 1.12
N ALA A 161 -38.05 -39.05 1.08
CA ALA A 161 -37.01 -40.06 1.25
C ALA A 161 -36.98 -41.01 0.06
N VAL A 162 -35.94 -40.98 -0.73
CA VAL A 162 -35.75 -41.86 -1.89
C VAL A 162 -34.44 -42.61 -1.79
N GLY A 163 -34.51 -43.91 -1.57
CA GLY A 163 -33.34 -44.78 -1.37
C GLY A 163 -33.51 -45.69 -0.15
N GLN A 164 -32.79 -46.81 -0.14
CA GLN A 164 -32.80 -47.73 1.02
C GLN A 164 -32.39 -47.01 2.28
N SER A 165 -33.18 -47.13 3.33
CA SER A 165 -32.96 -46.56 4.68
C SER A 165 -32.70 -45.03 4.65
N SER A 166 -33.20 -44.34 3.67
CA SER A 166 -33.20 -42.86 3.68
C SER A 166 -34.17 -42.36 4.77
N LEU A 167 -33.77 -41.40 5.61
CA LEU A 167 -34.54 -40.89 6.75
C LEU A 167 -35.10 -41.98 7.66
N GLU A 168 -34.39 -43.11 7.78
CA GLU A 168 -34.86 -44.30 8.51
C GLU A 168 -35.30 -44.01 9.94
N ALA A 169 -34.52 -43.20 10.70
CA ALA A 169 -34.74 -42.91 12.11
C ALA A 169 -35.62 -41.67 12.36
N ASN A 170 -36.09 -40.99 11.31
CA ASN A 170 -36.91 -39.78 11.46
C ASN A 170 -38.21 -40.10 12.25
N THR A 171 -38.48 -39.36 13.31
CA THR A 171 -39.68 -39.61 14.11
C THR A 171 -40.74 -38.50 13.92
N THR A 172 -40.37 -37.28 14.20
CA THR A 172 -41.31 -36.14 14.24
C THR A 172 -40.90 -34.96 13.36
N ALA A 173 -39.68 -34.99 12.77
CA ALA A 173 -39.12 -33.87 12.03
C ALA A 173 -39.82 -33.67 10.67
N PRO A 174 -40.22 -32.45 10.33
CA PRO A 174 -40.79 -32.17 9.01
C PRO A 174 -39.76 -31.61 8.02
N ASN A 175 -40.20 -31.49 6.76
CA ASN A 175 -39.52 -30.74 5.70
C ASN A 175 -38.11 -31.22 5.34
N ASN A 176 -37.79 -32.52 5.51
CA ASN A 176 -36.52 -33.07 5.13
C ASN A 176 -36.61 -33.71 3.72
N THR A 177 -35.55 -33.52 2.94
CA THR A 177 -35.39 -34.20 1.63
C THR A 177 -34.14 -35.09 1.68
N ALA A 178 -34.29 -36.38 1.52
CA ALA A 178 -33.21 -37.36 1.52
C ALA A 178 -33.28 -38.22 0.25
N VAL A 179 -32.30 -38.13 -0.59
CA VAL A 179 -32.23 -38.92 -1.84
C VAL A 179 -30.88 -39.65 -1.92
N GLY A 180 -30.90 -40.93 -1.79
CA GLY A 180 -29.72 -41.80 -1.84
C GLY A 180 -29.71 -42.85 -0.73
N TYR A 181 -28.87 -43.87 -0.92
CA TYR A 181 -28.63 -44.93 0.09
C TYR A 181 -28.12 -44.31 1.41
N PHE A 182 -28.80 -44.59 2.52
CA PHE A 182 -28.48 -44.08 3.87
C PHE A 182 -28.41 -42.56 4.01
N SER A 183 -29.01 -41.81 3.08
CA SER A 183 -29.08 -40.35 3.20
C SER A 183 -29.92 -39.95 4.41
N LEU A 184 -29.43 -39.05 5.25
CA LEU A 184 -30.07 -38.51 6.48
C LEU A 184 -30.60 -39.63 7.41
N ARG A 185 -29.92 -40.77 7.45
CA ARG A 185 -30.41 -41.99 8.08
C ARG A 185 -30.70 -41.87 9.57
N ALA A 186 -29.78 -41.24 10.35
CA ALA A 186 -29.89 -41.15 11.80
C ALA A 186 -30.76 -39.95 12.30
N ASN A 187 -31.37 -39.18 11.39
CA ASN A 187 -32.15 -38.00 11.79
C ASN A 187 -33.34 -38.43 12.65
N THR A 188 -33.50 -37.77 13.80
CA THR A 188 -34.65 -38.03 14.69
C THR A 188 -35.59 -36.83 14.70
N THR A 189 -35.07 -35.62 15.01
CA THR A 189 -35.84 -34.41 15.22
C THR A 189 -35.31 -33.22 14.41
N GLY A 190 -34.22 -33.38 13.62
CA GLY A 190 -33.68 -32.30 12.74
C GLY A 190 -34.62 -32.04 11.59
N GLU A 191 -34.90 -30.77 11.32
CA GLU A 191 -35.84 -30.30 10.29
C GLU A 191 -35.17 -29.49 9.20
N ASN A 192 -35.83 -29.35 8.05
CA ASN A 192 -35.40 -28.52 6.92
C ASN A 192 -34.07 -28.96 6.29
N ASN A 193 -33.68 -30.22 6.37
CA ASN A 193 -32.44 -30.72 5.80
C ASN A 193 -32.64 -31.23 4.36
N VAL A 194 -31.66 -30.99 3.50
CA VAL A 194 -31.58 -31.58 2.17
C VAL A 194 -30.34 -32.44 2.09
N ALA A 195 -30.50 -33.75 1.86
CA ALA A 195 -29.42 -34.72 1.73
C ALA A 195 -29.57 -35.49 0.42
N VAL A 196 -28.73 -35.22 -0.56
CA VAL A 196 -28.74 -35.86 -1.88
C VAL A 196 -27.39 -36.52 -2.13
N GLY A 197 -27.38 -37.83 -2.16
CA GLY A 197 -26.17 -38.62 -2.37
C GLY A 197 -26.07 -39.82 -1.46
N ASN A 198 -25.27 -40.81 -1.84
CA ASN A 198 -24.94 -41.96 -0.99
C ASN A 198 -24.28 -41.46 0.30
N VAL A 199 -24.80 -41.88 1.45
CA VAL A 199 -24.36 -41.54 2.83
C VAL A 199 -24.25 -40.02 3.08
N ALA A 200 -25.01 -39.18 2.37
CA ALA A 200 -25.08 -37.78 2.69
C ALA A 200 -25.80 -37.54 4.01
N LEU A 201 -25.22 -36.73 4.91
CA LEU A 201 -25.76 -36.33 6.21
C LEU A 201 -26.19 -37.51 7.09
N THR A 202 -25.52 -38.67 6.98
CA THR A 202 -25.97 -39.92 7.55
C THR A 202 -26.09 -39.91 9.09
N SER A 203 -25.19 -39.20 9.79
CA SER A 203 -25.06 -39.19 11.26
C SER A 203 -25.88 -38.08 11.94
N ALA A 204 -26.55 -37.20 11.18
CA ALA A 204 -27.33 -36.10 11.74
C ALA A 204 -28.46 -36.63 12.60
N THR A 205 -28.55 -36.17 13.84
CA THR A 205 -29.61 -36.58 14.78
C THR A 205 -30.61 -35.47 15.01
N THR A 206 -30.15 -34.27 15.37
CA THR A 206 -30.97 -33.10 15.70
C THR A 206 -30.56 -31.84 14.88
N ALA A 207 -29.66 -32.01 13.92
CA ALA A 207 -29.15 -30.91 13.08
C ALA A 207 -30.25 -30.37 12.15
N ASN A 208 -30.36 -29.05 12.05
CA ASN A 208 -31.34 -28.37 11.22
C ASN A 208 -30.71 -27.59 10.07
N ASP A 209 -31.52 -27.30 9.05
CA ASP A 209 -31.20 -26.35 7.99
C ASP A 209 -29.90 -26.66 7.20
N ASN A 210 -29.53 -27.94 7.08
CA ASN A 210 -28.37 -28.36 6.33
C ASN A 210 -28.70 -28.74 4.91
N THR A 211 -27.84 -28.37 3.98
CA THR A 211 -27.87 -28.85 2.58
C THR A 211 -26.63 -29.67 2.30
N ALA A 212 -26.80 -30.95 2.03
CA ALA A 212 -25.74 -31.89 1.68
C ALA A 212 -26.02 -32.49 0.29
N CYS A 213 -25.18 -32.19 -0.68
CA CYS A 213 -25.31 -32.72 -2.03
C CYS A 213 -23.97 -33.33 -2.50
N GLY A 214 -23.91 -34.64 -2.53
CA GLY A 214 -22.72 -35.40 -2.89
C GLY A 214 -22.50 -36.63 -2.03
N ASN A 215 -21.75 -37.61 -2.54
CA ASN A 215 -21.37 -38.79 -1.79
C ASN A 215 -20.59 -38.38 -0.54
N GLY A 216 -21.05 -38.77 0.67
CA GLY A 216 -20.41 -38.50 1.95
C GLY A 216 -20.40 -37.06 2.39
N SER A 217 -21.13 -36.14 1.75
CA SER A 217 -21.24 -34.77 2.20
C SER A 217 -21.90 -34.70 3.58
N LEU A 218 -21.30 -33.90 4.53
CA LEU A 218 -21.75 -33.77 5.93
C LEU A 218 -21.97 -35.10 6.67
N ASN A 219 -21.27 -36.15 6.26
CA ASN A 219 -21.54 -37.52 6.74
C ASN A 219 -21.49 -37.64 8.28
N ALA A 220 -20.49 -37.06 8.95
CA ALA A 220 -20.30 -37.16 10.40
C ALA A 220 -21.09 -36.15 11.22
N THR A 221 -21.84 -35.25 10.60
CA THR A 221 -22.60 -34.21 11.30
C THR A 221 -23.61 -34.82 12.26
N THR A 222 -23.58 -34.39 13.51
CA THR A 222 -24.54 -34.85 14.54
C THR A 222 -25.57 -33.74 14.88
N THR A 223 -25.09 -32.60 15.34
CA THR A 223 -25.90 -31.46 15.77
C THR A 223 -25.58 -30.13 15.04
N GLY A 224 -24.52 -30.14 14.21
CA GLY A 224 -24.15 -28.92 13.44
C GLY A 224 -25.26 -28.48 12.50
N ALA A 225 -25.65 -27.20 12.57
CA ALA A 225 -26.79 -26.67 11.82
C ALA A 225 -26.35 -25.64 10.76
N SER A 226 -27.22 -25.39 9.78
CA SER A 226 -27.07 -24.34 8.79
C SER A 226 -25.78 -24.46 7.95
N ASN A 227 -25.37 -25.67 7.61
CA ASN A 227 -24.24 -25.95 6.74
C ASN A 227 -24.70 -26.24 5.30
N ALA A 228 -23.94 -25.76 4.33
CA ALA A 228 -24.13 -26.07 2.93
C ALA A 228 -22.91 -26.83 2.37
N ALA A 229 -23.10 -28.06 1.97
CA ALA A 229 -22.04 -28.92 1.42
C ALA A 229 -22.43 -29.43 0.01
N LEU A 230 -21.69 -29.03 -0.98
CA LEU A 230 -21.87 -29.45 -2.38
C LEU A 230 -20.58 -30.08 -2.91
N GLY A 231 -20.57 -31.37 -3.08
CA GLY A 231 -19.42 -32.12 -3.58
C GLY A 231 -19.15 -33.39 -2.81
N LYS A 232 -18.42 -34.31 -3.43
CA LYS A 232 -17.98 -35.53 -2.73
C LYS A 232 -17.14 -35.18 -1.52
N SER A 233 -17.49 -35.73 -0.34
CA SER A 233 -16.80 -35.56 0.93
C SER A 233 -16.67 -34.09 1.41
N ALA A 234 -17.47 -33.18 0.89
CA ALA A 234 -17.53 -31.83 1.44
C ALA A 234 -18.03 -31.87 2.89
N LEU A 235 -17.30 -31.24 3.84
CA LEU A 235 -17.59 -31.27 5.27
C LEU A 235 -17.74 -32.70 5.86
N LEU A 236 -17.00 -33.68 5.32
CA LEU A 236 -17.15 -35.09 5.67
C LEU A 236 -17.11 -35.34 7.18
N SER A 237 -16.13 -34.74 7.88
CA SER A 237 -15.84 -34.99 9.31
C SER A 237 -16.53 -34.02 10.26
N ASN A 238 -17.35 -33.07 9.72
CA ASN A 238 -18.04 -32.09 10.55
C ASN A 238 -18.96 -32.77 11.57
N THR A 239 -18.83 -32.43 12.84
CA THR A 239 -19.68 -33.00 13.90
C THR A 239 -20.68 -31.97 14.43
N THR A 240 -20.19 -30.86 15.00
CA THR A 240 -20.99 -29.83 15.64
C THR A 240 -20.80 -28.45 15.00
N GLY A 241 -19.87 -28.31 14.04
CA GLY A 241 -19.64 -27.05 13.34
C GLY A 241 -20.89 -26.57 12.59
N ALA A 242 -21.16 -25.27 12.67
CA ALA A 242 -22.34 -24.65 12.09
C ALA A 242 -21.98 -23.47 11.16
N PHE A 243 -22.92 -23.09 10.29
CA PHE A 243 -22.75 -21.94 9.37
C PHE A 243 -21.54 -22.08 8.43
N ASN A 244 -21.21 -23.29 8.01
CA ASN A 244 -20.13 -23.52 7.05
C ASN A 244 -20.71 -23.70 5.63
N THR A 245 -20.02 -23.16 4.65
CA THR A 245 -20.31 -23.37 3.22
C THR A 245 -19.13 -24.08 2.58
N ALA A 246 -19.34 -25.26 2.05
CA ALA A 246 -18.33 -26.05 1.34
C ALA A 246 -18.84 -26.44 -0.05
N CYS A 247 -18.19 -25.96 -1.10
CA CYS A 247 -18.53 -26.29 -2.49
C CYS A 247 -17.27 -26.75 -3.22
N GLY A 248 -17.21 -28.03 -3.50
CA GLY A 248 -16.06 -28.69 -4.12
C GLY A 248 -15.78 -30.06 -3.50
N LYS A 249 -15.12 -30.93 -4.25
CA LYS A 249 -14.65 -32.20 -3.72
C LYS A 249 -13.66 -31.94 -2.58
N ASP A 250 -13.83 -32.63 -1.44
CA ASP A 250 -13.01 -32.56 -0.24
C ASP A 250 -12.91 -31.13 0.40
N ALA A 251 -13.76 -30.18 0.02
CA ALA A 251 -13.81 -28.87 0.66
C ALA A 251 -14.20 -29.00 2.14
N LEU A 252 -13.43 -28.37 3.06
CA LEU A 252 -13.61 -28.48 4.53
C LEU A 252 -13.70 -29.91 5.04
N ARG A 253 -13.05 -30.85 4.39
CA ARG A 253 -13.21 -32.29 4.67
C ARG A 253 -12.93 -32.65 6.13
N ALA A 254 -11.86 -32.12 6.73
CA ALA A 254 -11.44 -32.43 8.09
C ALA A 254 -12.13 -31.59 9.17
N ASN A 255 -13.01 -30.66 8.81
CA ASN A 255 -13.70 -29.79 9.76
C ASN A 255 -14.45 -30.63 10.80
N THR A 256 -14.25 -30.34 12.08
CA THR A 256 -14.96 -31.09 13.16
C THR A 256 -15.96 -30.17 13.86
N THR A 257 -15.50 -29.14 14.54
CA THR A 257 -16.31 -28.27 15.39
C THR A 257 -16.31 -26.80 14.94
N ALA A 258 -15.50 -26.49 13.93
CA ALA A 258 -15.33 -25.12 13.46
C ALA A 258 -16.59 -24.59 12.72
N SER A 259 -16.83 -23.29 12.89
CA SER A 259 -18.02 -22.62 12.35
C SER A 259 -17.64 -21.39 11.53
N ASN A 260 -18.59 -20.92 10.70
CA ASN A 260 -18.47 -19.71 9.92
C ASN A 260 -17.34 -19.74 8.86
N ASN A 261 -17.05 -20.89 8.29
CA ASN A 261 -16.08 -21.03 7.22
C ASN A 261 -16.76 -21.12 5.85
N THR A 262 -16.15 -20.53 4.84
CA THR A 262 -16.55 -20.63 3.44
C THR A 262 -15.42 -21.25 2.63
N ALA A 263 -15.65 -22.39 2.01
CA ALA A 263 -14.70 -23.07 1.13
C ALA A 263 -15.33 -23.34 -0.23
N LEU A 264 -14.80 -22.76 -1.27
CA LEU A 264 -15.23 -22.93 -2.66
C LEU A 264 -14.06 -23.37 -3.54
N GLY A 265 -13.99 -24.63 -3.87
CA GLY A 265 -12.91 -25.22 -4.67
C GLY A 265 -12.56 -26.63 -4.23
N HIS A 266 -11.90 -27.39 -5.11
CA HIS A 266 -11.32 -28.69 -4.79
C HIS A 266 -10.25 -28.49 -3.71
N ASP A 267 -10.31 -29.28 -2.64
CA ASP A 267 -9.41 -29.25 -1.46
C ASP A 267 -9.32 -27.89 -0.74
N ALA A 268 -10.26 -26.95 -0.96
CA ALA A 268 -10.28 -25.71 -0.21
C ALA A 268 -10.51 -25.98 1.29
N LEU A 269 -9.63 -25.46 2.18
CA LEU A 269 -9.67 -25.67 3.64
C LEU A 269 -9.72 -27.15 4.05
N THR A 270 -9.12 -28.04 3.28
CA THR A 270 -9.24 -29.49 3.48
C THR A 270 -8.80 -29.95 4.86
N ALA A 271 -7.71 -29.42 5.41
CA ALA A 271 -7.14 -29.83 6.71
C ALA A 271 -7.76 -29.10 7.92
N ASN A 272 -8.67 -28.14 7.72
CA ASN A 272 -9.21 -27.36 8.84
C ASN A 272 -9.97 -28.26 9.83
N THR A 273 -9.60 -28.18 11.10
CA THR A 273 -10.29 -28.90 12.17
C THR A 273 -11.13 -28.00 13.06
N THR A 274 -10.54 -26.96 13.61
CA THR A 274 -11.15 -26.04 14.57
C THR A 274 -11.05 -24.56 14.22
N GLY A 275 -10.37 -24.20 13.11
CA GLY A 275 -10.25 -22.82 12.64
C GLY A 275 -11.57 -22.24 12.17
N THR A 276 -11.88 -21.01 12.55
CA THR A 276 -13.18 -20.35 12.32
C THR A 276 -13.03 -19.08 11.47
N ARG A 277 -14.14 -18.67 10.81
CA ARG A 277 -14.22 -17.41 10.05
C ARG A 277 -13.21 -17.30 8.91
N ASN A 278 -12.90 -18.43 8.26
CA ASN A 278 -12.04 -18.45 7.10
C ASN A 278 -12.85 -18.42 5.80
N VAL A 279 -12.35 -17.72 4.80
CA VAL A 279 -12.86 -17.72 3.43
C VAL A 279 -11.78 -18.26 2.51
N ALA A 280 -12.04 -19.40 1.87
CA ALA A 280 -11.15 -20.03 0.90
C ALA A 280 -11.87 -20.23 -0.43
N VAL A 281 -11.43 -19.54 -1.48
CA VAL A 281 -12.00 -19.61 -2.82
C VAL A 281 -10.89 -19.94 -3.83
N GLY A 282 -10.91 -21.13 -4.36
CA GLY A 282 -9.90 -21.64 -5.29
C GLY A 282 -9.45 -23.04 -4.94
N ALA A 283 -8.90 -23.76 -5.91
CA ALA A 283 -8.34 -25.08 -5.63
C ALA A 283 -7.15 -24.94 -4.67
N SER A 284 -7.11 -25.78 -3.63
CA SER A 284 -6.09 -25.80 -2.58
C SER A 284 -5.89 -24.45 -1.88
N ALA A 285 -6.90 -23.59 -1.84
CA ALA A 285 -6.85 -22.39 -1.02
C ALA A 285 -6.94 -22.79 0.46
N LEU A 286 -5.98 -22.33 1.31
CA LEU A 286 -5.90 -22.64 2.75
C LEU A 286 -5.93 -24.16 3.06
N ASP A 287 -5.41 -25.00 2.17
CA ASP A 287 -5.57 -26.44 2.30
C ASP A 287 -4.84 -27.05 3.51
N ALA A 288 -3.72 -26.46 3.95
CA ALA A 288 -2.97 -26.91 5.13
C ALA A 288 -3.46 -26.33 6.47
N ALA A 289 -4.41 -25.38 6.46
CA ALA A 289 -4.88 -24.71 7.67
C ALA A 289 -5.57 -25.70 8.63
N THR A 290 -5.10 -25.78 9.86
CA THR A 290 -5.68 -26.68 10.89
C THR A 290 -6.51 -25.93 11.93
N THR A 291 -5.93 -24.88 12.52
CA THR A 291 -6.55 -24.08 13.61
C THR A 291 -6.56 -22.59 13.31
N ALA A 292 -6.16 -22.20 12.12
CA ALA A 292 -6.08 -20.81 11.67
C ALA A 292 -7.46 -20.15 11.62
N ASN A 293 -7.54 -18.86 12.01
CA ASN A 293 -8.79 -18.12 12.07
C ASN A 293 -8.71 -16.83 11.25
N ASP A 294 -9.88 -16.32 10.85
CA ASP A 294 -10.00 -14.97 10.27
C ASP A 294 -9.15 -14.74 9.02
N ASN A 295 -8.99 -15.76 8.18
CA ASN A 295 -8.22 -15.67 6.95
C ASN A 295 -9.13 -15.57 5.73
N THR A 296 -8.72 -14.76 4.76
CA THR A 296 -9.33 -14.68 3.43
C THR A 296 -8.29 -15.11 2.39
N ALA A 297 -8.55 -16.22 1.71
CA ALA A 297 -7.72 -16.77 0.64
C ALA A 297 -8.56 -16.93 -0.63
N ILE A 298 -8.23 -16.16 -1.66
CA ILE A 298 -8.92 -16.20 -2.96
C ILE A 298 -7.90 -16.41 -4.07
N GLY A 299 -7.92 -17.56 -4.67
CA GLY A 299 -6.98 -17.96 -5.73
C GLY A 299 -6.47 -19.37 -5.54
N ASN A 300 -5.98 -19.99 -6.61
CA ASN A 300 -5.33 -21.31 -6.54
C ASN A 300 -4.10 -21.22 -5.63
N ASN A 301 -3.95 -22.16 -4.69
CA ASN A 301 -2.87 -22.27 -3.70
C ASN A 301 -2.66 -20.99 -2.84
N SER A 302 -3.61 -20.08 -2.77
CA SER A 302 -3.51 -18.92 -1.87
C SER A 302 -3.48 -19.41 -0.42
N LEU A 303 -2.49 -18.92 0.38
CA LEU A 303 -2.25 -19.41 1.76
C LEU A 303 -2.12 -20.94 1.88
N GLY A 304 -1.66 -21.63 0.82
CA GLY A 304 -1.69 -23.10 0.75
C GLY A 304 -0.97 -23.80 1.91
N LEU A 305 0.16 -23.30 2.39
CA LEU A 305 0.92 -23.91 3.48
C LEU A 305 0.63 -23.32 4.87
N ASN A 306 -0.34 -22.40 4.99
CA ASN A 306 -0.68 -21.77 6.27
C ASN A 306 -1.30 -22.80 7.23
N THR A 307 -0.66 -23.03 8.38
CA THR A 307 -1.17 -24.00 9.38
C THR A 307 -1.96 -23.31 10.50
N THR A 308 -1.38 -22.28 11.12
CA THR A 308 -1.95 -21.63 12.30
C THR A 308 -2.04 -20.11 12.20
N GLY A 309 -1.46 -19.50 11.14
CA GLY A 309 -1.48 -18.05 10.95
C GLY A 309 -2.91 -17.51 10.81
N PHE A 310 -3.18 -16.35 11.41
CA PHE A 310 -4.50 -15.73 11.46
C PHE A 310 -4.49 -14.27 10.93
N ASN A 311 -5.69 -13.72 10.65
CA ASN A 311 -5.86 -12.36 10.13
C ASN A 311 -5.11 -12.11 8.81
N GLN A 312 -5.09 -13.08 7.91
CA GLN A 312 -4.43 -12.98 6.62
C GLN A 312 -5.41 -12.63 5.52
N THR A 313 -4.99 -11.83 4.57
CA THR A 313 -5.72 -11.59 3.32
C THR A 313 -4.82 -11.95 2.14
N ALA A 314 -5.17 -12.99 1.40
CA ALA A 314 -4.47 -13.44 0.21
C ALA A 314 -5.42 -13.51 -0.98
N VAL A 315 -5.23 -12.66 -1.97
CA VAL A 315 -6.05 -12.61 -3.18
C VAL A 315 -5.15 -12.71 -4.42
N GLY A 316 -5.19 -13.83 -5.07
CA GLY A 316 -4.36 -14.12 -6.25
C GLY A 316 -3.80 -15.54 -6.20
N SER A 317 -3.49 -16.13 -7.38
CA SER A 317 -2.80 -17.42 -7.42
C SER A 317 -1.45 -17.32 -6.73
N ASP A 318 -1.14 -18.30 -5.86
CA ASP A 318 0.07 -18.41 -5.07
C ASP A 318 0.34 -17.23 -4.12
N ALA A 319 -0.65 -16.36 -3.85
CA ALA A 319 -0.52 -15.29 -2.86
C ALA A 319 -0.33 -15.90 -1.46
N LEU A 320 0.73 -15.46 -0.72
CA LEU A 320 1.10 -16.01 0.62
C LEU A 320 1.22 -17.53 0.65
N LYS A 321 1.54 -18.16 -0.47
CA LYS A 321 1.54 -19.63 -0.59
C LYS A 321 2.35 -20.34 0.47
N SER A 322 3.57 -19.86 0.75
CA SER A 322 4.52 -20.48 1.68
C SER A 322 4.33 -20.09 3.14
N ASN A 323 3.36 -19.22 3.43
CA ASN A 323 3.08 -18.77 4.78
C ASN A 323 2.74 -19.98 5.69
N THR A 324 3.36 -20.05 6.86
CA THR A 324 3.09 -21.16 7.80
C THR A 324 2.38 -20.69 9.06
N THR A 325 2.94 -19.74 9.78
CA THR A 325 2.48 -19.34 11.12
C THR A 325 2.35 -17.84 11.31
N SER A 326 2.76 -17.03 10.33
CA SER A 326 2.72 -15.57 10.46
C SER A 326 1.29 -15.02 10.45
N ASN A 327 1.14 -13.79 10.92
CA ASN A 327 -0.15 -13.14 11.09
C ASN A 327 -0.21 -11.78 10.41
N SER A 328 -1.44 -11.33 10.11
CA SER A 328 -1.72 -9.95 9.74
C SER A 328 -1.05 -9.49 8.43
N ASN A 329 -0.84 -10.39 7.47
CA ASN A 329 -0.37 -10.00 6.15
C ASN A 329 -1.53 -9.75 5.19
N THR A 330 -1.36 -8.80 4.30
CA THR A 330 -2.26 -8.53 3.18
C THR A 330 -1.48 -8.70 1.88
N ALA A 331 -1.86 -9.67 1.07
CA ALA A 331 -1.26 -9.97 -0.23
C ALA A 331 -2.33 -9.99 -1.32
N VAL A 332 -2.28 -9.07 -2.25
CA VAL A 332 -3.21 -8.97 -3.36
C VAL A 332 -2.43 -8.90 -4.67
N GLY A 333 -2.55 -9.95 -5.47
CA GLY A 333 -1.83 -10.11 -6.73
C GLY A 333 -1.24 -11.51 -6.86
N LYS A 334 -0.99 -11.96 -8.09
CA LYS A 334 -0.34 -13.24 -8.35
C LYS A 334 1.04 -13.26 -7.70
N ALA A 335 1.34 -14.32 -6.95
CA ALA A 335 2.62 -14.55 -6.28
C ALA A 335 3.07 -13.40 -5.35
N SER A 336 2.14 -12.57 -4.86
CA SER A 336 2.44 -11.58 -3.83
C SER A 336 2.76 -12.28 -2.51
N LEU A 337 3.88 -11.90 -1.84
CA LEU A 337 4.38 -12.58 -0.61
C LEU A 337 4.52 -14.11 -0.76
N GLU A 338 4.79 -14.62 -1.97
CA GLU A 338 4.79 -16.07 -2.24
C GLU A 338 5.70 -16.88 -1.32
N ALA A 339 6.92 -16.40 -1.08
CA ALA A 339 7.93 -17.08 -0.29
C ALA A 339 7.84 -16.81 1.22
N ASN A 340 6.91 -15.95 1.67
CA ASN A 340 6.80 -15.58 3.08
C ASN A 340 6.49 -16.81 3.94
N THR A 341 7.29 -17.02 4.99
CA THR A 341 7.08 -18.13 5.93
C THR A 341 6.56 -17.66 7.28
N THR A 342 7.29 -16.78 7.94
CA THR A 342 7.00 -16.30 9.30
C THR A 342 6.92 -14.78 9.42
N GLY A 343 7.26 -14.02 8.37
CA GLY A 343 7.16 -12.55 8.37
C GLY A 343 5.72 -12.08 8.54
N GLY A 344 5.45 -11.15 9.47
CA GLY A 344 4.13 -10.65 9.81
C GLY A 344 3.93 -9.17 9.50
N ALA A 345 2.66 -8.73 9.50
CA ALA A 345 2.29 -7.33 9.31
C ALA A 345 2.83 -6.69 8.00
N ASN A 346 2.90 -7.46 6.92
CA ASN A 346 3.28 -6.98 5.60
C ASN A 346 2.06 -6.69 4.73
N THR A 347 2.15 -5.66 3.91
CA THR A 347 1.15 -5.31 2.89
C THR A 347 1.78 -5.39 1.51
N ALA A 348 1.29 -6.27 0.66
CA ALA A 348 1.74 -6.45 -0.72
C ALA A 348 0.55 -6.35 -1.68
N LEU A 349 0.56 -5.34 -2.53
CA LEU A 349 -0.47 -5.11 -3.54
C LEU A 349 0.17 -4.98 -4.92
N GLY A 350 0.04 -5.99 -5.74
CA GLY A 350 0.62 -6.08 -7.08
C GLY A 350 1.17 -7.47 -7.37
N SER A 351 1.26 -7.84 -8.65
CA SER A 351 1.91 -9.09 -9.06
C SER A 351 3.37 -9.09 -8.63
N ASN A 352 3.81 -10.21 -8.02
CA ASN A 352 5.16 -10.41 -7.52
C ASN A 352 5.64 -9.38 -6.46
N SER A 353 4.76 -8.58 -5.88
CA SER A 353 5.14 -7.68 -4.78
C SER A 353 5.59 -8.48 -3.55
N LEU A 354 6.74 -8.11 -2.94
CA LEU A 354 7.38 -8.83 -1.80
C LEU A 354 7.53 -10.35 -2.05
N LYS A 355 7.70 -10.77 -3.29
CA LYS A 355 7.68 -12.19 -3.65
C LYS A 355 8.70 -13.04 -2.88
N ALA A 356 9.93 -12.55 -2.74
CA ALA A 356 11.03 -13.27 -2.10
C ALA A 356 11.06 -13.12 -0.56
N ASN A 357 10.16 -12.33 0.03
CA ASN A 357 10.12 -12.11 1.48
C ASN A 357 9.98 -13.44 2.24
N THR A 358 10.84 -13.68 3.21
CA THR A 358 10.77 -14.94 4.01
C THR A 358 10.34 -14.70 5.45
N THR A 359 11.06 -13.84 6.16
CA THR A 359 10.88 -13.62 7.60
C THR A 359 10.73 -12.16 8.00
N ALA A 360 10.79 -11.25 7.04
CA ALA A 360 10.74 -9.81 7.32
C ALA A 360 9.33 -9.32 7.66
N ASP A 361 9.28 -8.36 8.58
CA ASP A 361 8.05 -7.76 9.10
C ASP A 361 7.90 -6.29 8.68
N TYR A 362 6.66 -5.78 8.75
CA TYR A 362 6.33 -4.36 8.65
C TYR A 362 6.69 -3.73 7.31
N ASN A 363 6.61 -4.46 6.21
CA ASN A 363 6.86 -3.95 4.87
C ASN A 363 5.56 -3.59 4.14
N THR A 364 5.58 -2.50 3.40
CA THR A 364 4.51 -2.08 2.50
C THR A 364 5.04 -2.03 1.07
N ALA A 365 4.49 -2.86 0.18
CA ALA A 365 4.83 -2.92 -1.24
C ALA A 365 3.57 -2.77 -2.08
N ILE A 366 3.47 -1.70 -2.84
CA ILE A 366 2.34 -1.40 -3.72
C ILE A 366 2.86 -1.16 -5.14
N GLY A 367 2.57 -2.06 -6.04
CA GLY A 367 3.02 -2.04 -7.43
C GLY A 367 3.54 -3.40 -7.87
N GLU A 368 3.51 -3.66 -9.17
CA GLU A 368 4.12 -4.86 -9.72
C GLU A 368 5.62 -4.86 -9.42
N SER A 369 6.13 -5.98 -8.92
CA SER A 369 7.53 -6.20 -8.56
C SER A 369 8.10 -5.23 -7.51
N ALA A 370 7.26 -4.48 -6.78
CA ALA A 370 7.75 -3.70 -5.64
C ALA A 370 8.32 -4.63 -4.56
N LEU A 371 9.57 -4.35 -4.09
CA LEU A 371 10.30 -5.20 -3.13
C LEU A 371 10.44 -6.67 -3.58
N LEU A 372 10.57 -6.92 -4.88
CA LEU A 372 10.58 -8.27 -5.46
C LEU A 372 11.58 -9.21 -4.77
N SER A 373 12.82 -8.76 -4.57
CA SER A 373 13.95 -9.54 -4.09
C SER A 373 14.15 -9.48 -2.57
N ASN A 374 13.32 -8.73 -1.84
CA ASN A 374 13.48 -8.57 -0.40
C ASN A 374 13.32 -9.92 0.33
N THR A 375 14.31 -10.29 1.15
CA THR A 375 14.26 -11.53 1.94
C THR A 375 14.03 -11.27 3.42
N THR A 376 14.85 -10.42 4.03
CA THR A 376 14.85 -10.15 5.48
C THR A 376 14.81 -8.66 5.84
N GLY A 377 14.81 -7.75 4.86
CA GLY A 377 14.70 -6.30 5.10
C GLY A 377 13.34 -5.91 5.67
N GLN A 378 13.34 -5.09 6.73
CA GLN A 378 12.14 -4.72 7.50
C GLN A 378 11.86 -3.21 7.44
N GLN A 379 10.62 -2.84 7.75
CA GLN A 379 10.21 -1.43 7.85
C GLN A 379 10.42 -0.65 6.54
N LEU A 380 10.07 -1.29 5.43
CA LEU A 380 10.21 -0.75 4.08
C LEU A 380 8.87 -0.25 3.55
N VAL A 381 8.91 0.85 2.81
CA VAL A 381 7.77 1.35 2.04
C VAL A 381 8.19 1.46 0.58
N ALA A 382 7.57 0.69 -0.29
CA ALA A 382 7.78 0.71 -1.74
C ALA A 382 6.45 0.91 -2.46
N VAL A 383 6.28 2.00 -3.16
CA VAL A 383 5.08 2.34 -3.92
C VAL A 383 5.46 2.72 -5.34
N GLY A 384 5.17 1.85 -6.28
CA GLY A 384 5.50 2.02 -7.70
C GLY A 384 5.97 0.72 -8.33
N TYR A 385 5.93 0.65 -9.65
CA TYR A 385 6.55 -0.44 -10.41
C TYR A 385 8.05 -0.50 -10.14
N GLY A 386 8.59 -1.67 -9.75
CA GLY A 386 10.01 -1.86 -9.51
C GLY A 386 10.61 -1.00 -8.37
N ALA A 387 9.78 -0.40 -7.51
CA ALA A 387 10.31 0.32 -6.35
C ALA A 387 11.00 -0.65 -5.38
N LEU A 388 12.28 -0.40 -5.03
CA LEU A 388 13.10 -1.27 -4.17
C LEU A 388 13.17 -2.73 -4.64
N ASP A 389 13.08 -3.01 -5.94
CA ASP A 389 12.96 -4.38 -6.44
C ASP A 389 14.21 -5.23 -6.20
N ALA A 390 15.42 -4.64 -6.19
CA ALA A 390 16.66 -5.32 -5.87
C ALA A 390 16.98 -5.44 -4.37
N ASN A 391 16.17 -4.82 -3.49
CA ASN A 391 16.44 -4.85 -2.04
C ASN A 391 16.46 -6.29 -1.51
N THR A 392 17.49 -6.64 -0.74
CA THR A 392 17.59 -7.99 -0.15
C THR A 392 17.45 -7.98 1.37
N THR A 393 18.27 -7.20 2.06
CA THR A 393 18.37 -7.19 3.52
C THR A 393 18.31 -5.81 4.16
N ALA A 394 18.29 -4.75 3.34
CA ALA A 394 18.28 -3.38 3.84
C ALA A 394 16.95 -3.04 4.55
N ASN A 395 17.03 -2.17 5.55
CA ASN A 395 15.91 -1.76 6.37
C ASN A 395 15.60 -0.26 6.24
N GLN A 396 14.39 0.14 6.62
CA GLN A 396 14.02 1.54 6.85
C GLN A 396 14.16 2.44 5.61
N ASN A 397 13.91 1.88 4.42
CA ASN A 397 13.89 2.65 3.19
C ASN A 397 12.44 3.01 2.80
N VAL A 398 12.26 4.20 2.25
CA VAL A 398 11.02 4.68 1.65
C VAL A 398 11.26 4.98 0.18
N ALA A 399 10.57 4.28 -0.70
CA ALA A 399 10.63 4.46 -2.15
C ALA A 399 9.22 4.67 -2.71
N VAL A 400 8.96 5.82 -3.29
CA VAL A 400 7.68 6.16 -3.92
C VAL A 400 7.93 6.68 -5.34
N GLY A 401 7.61 5.87 -6.32
CA GLY A 401 7.83 6.17 -7.73
C GLY A 401 8.27 4.93 -8.50
N VAL A 402 8.13 4.96 -9.82
CA VAL A 402 8.66 3.88 -10.69
C VAL A 402 10.18 3.83 -10.56
N ASN A 403 10.73 2.65 -10.28
CA ASN A 403 12.15 2.37 -10.07
C ASN A 403 12.83 3.28 -9.00
N ALA A 404 12.07 3.85 -8.06
CA ALA A 404 12.69 4.54 -6.94
C ALA A 404 13.50 3.53 -6.09
N LEU A 405 14.80 3.83 -5.83
CA LEU A 405 15.74 2.90 -5.16
C LEU A 405 15.82 1.52 -5.83
N GLY A 406 15.65 1.44 -7.16
CA GLY A 406 15.56 0.16 -7.89
C GLY A 406 16.77 -0.74 -7.68
N ALA A 407 18.00 -0.23 -7.73
CA ALA A 407 19.22 -1.01 -7.57
C ALA A 407 19.64 -1.25 -6.11
N ASN A 408 18.89 -0.75 -5.10
CA ASN A 408 19.33 -0.85 -3.70
C ASN A 408 19.34 -2.30 -3.22
N THR A 409 20.47 -2.74 -2.69
CA THR A 409 20.60 -4.11 -2.14
C THR A 409 20.69 -4.12 -0.62
N THR A 410 21.59 -3.32 -0.04
CA THR A 410 21.89 -3.30 1.40
C THR A 410 21.89 -1.89 2.02
N GLY A 411 21.72 -0.83 1.23
CA GLY A 411 21.65 0.54 1.72
C GLY A 411 20.39 0.79 2.54
N HIS A 412 20.51 1.44 3.70
CA HIS A 412 19.41 1.62 4.65
C HIS A 412 19.09 3.10 4.92
N SER A 413 17.89 3.35 5.46
CA SER A 413 17.47 4.70 5.90
C SER A 413 17.43 5.74 4.77
N ASN A 414 17.14 5.33 3.54
CA ASN A 414 16.99 6.23 2.40
C ASN A 414 15.52 6.60 2.18
N VAL A 415 15.28 7.81 1.73
CA VAL A 415 13.98 8.30 1.28
C VAL A 415 14.10 8.70 -0.20
N ALA A 416 13.38 8.02 -1.07
CA ALA A 416 13.31 8.30 -2.51
C ALA A 416 11.87 8.51 -2.93
N VAL A 417 11.54 9.71 -3.40
CA VAL A 417 10.20 10.07 -3.87
C VAL A 417 10.31 10.70 -5.25
N GLY A 418 9.92 9.98 -6.26
CA GLY A 418 9.97 10.42 -7.67
C GLY A 418 10.37 9.28 -8.60
N LEU A 419 10.08 9.45 -9.88
CA LEU A 419 10.53 8.53 -10.94
C LEU A 419 12.07 8.45 -10.93
N GLY A 420 12.63 7.25 -10.75
CA GLY A 420 14.08 7.01 -10.78
C GLY A 420 14.87 7.76 -9.70
N ALA A 421 14.23 8.18 -8.60
CA ALA A 421 14.96 8.78 -7.48
C ALA A 421 15.85 7.72 -6.82
N LEU A 422 17.17 8.02 -6.63
CA LEU A 422 18.17 7.10 -6.08
C LEU A 422 18.26 5.75 -6.82
N ASP A 423 17.98 5.72 -8.11
CA ASP A 423 17.85 4.46 -8.87
C ASP A 423 19.15 3.63 -8.87
N ALA A 424 20.33 4.24 -8.97
CA ALA A 424 21.62 3.54 -8.97
C ALA A 424 22.17 3.21 -7.56
N ALA A 425 21.49 3.61 -6.49
CA ALA A 425 21.99 3.41 -5.12
C ALA A 425 22.02 1.92 -4.78
N THR A 426 23.21 1.38 -4.51
CA THR A 426 23.37 -0.05 -4.16
C THR A 426 23.53 -0.27 -2.67
N THR A 427 24.46 0.47 -2.05
CA THR A 427 24.82 0.35 -0.62
C THR A 427 24.75 1.69 0.13
N ALA A 428 24.32 2.75 -0.55
CA ALA A 428 24.23 4.11 0.00
C ALA A 428 23.23 4.18 1.15
N ASN A 429 23.54 5.01 2.18
CA ASN A 429 22.74 5.11 3.37
C ASN A 429 22.32 6.56 3.68
N SER A 430 21.17 6.72 4.30
CA SER A 430 20.75 8.01 4.87
C SER A 430 20.63 9.14 3.84
N ASN A 431 20.23 8.83 2.62
CA ASN A 431 19.97 9.83 1.59
C ASN A 431 18.49 10.19 1.53
N THR A 432 18.20 11.44 1.23
CA THR A 432 16.84 11.93 0.94
C THR A 432 16.80 12.50 -0.47
N ALA A 433 16.05 11.87 -1.34
CA ALA A 433 15.84 12.27 -2.74
C ALA A 433 14.35 12.52 -2.99
N VAL A 434 13.97 13.73 -3.35
CA VAL A 434 12.59 14.09 -3.68
C VAL A 434 12.56 14.83 -5.00
N GLY A 435 12.05 14.18 -6.03
CA GLY A 435 11.95 14.69 -7.38
C GLY A 435 12.28 13.64 -8.43
N GLN A 436 11.88 13.88 -9.67
CA GLN A 436 12.26 13.03 -10.80
C GLN A 436 13.79 13.00 -10.93
N SER A 437 14.37 11.82 -11.02
CA SER A 437 15.82 11.60 -11.18
C SER A 437 16.68 12.31 -10.12
N ALA A 438 16.13 12.57 -8.92
CA ALA A 438 16.91 13.12 -7.83
C ALA A 438 17.92 12.09 -7.33
N LEU A 439 19.20 12.47 -7.20
CA LEU A 439 20.32 11.62 -6.76
C LEU A 439 20.45 10.31 -7.54
N THR A 440 20.12 10.29 -8.82
CA THR A 440 20.06 9.07 -9.64
C THR A 440 21.41 8.34 -9.68
N GLY A 441 22.54 9.08 -9.76
CA GLY A 441 23.89 8.52 -9.89
C GLY A 441 24.52 7.99 -8.60
N VAL A 442 23.91 8.24 -7.44
CA VAL A 442 24.45 7.79 -6.13
C VAL A 442 24.61 6.28 -6.13
N THR A 443 25.83 5.81 -5.87
CA THR A 443 26.10 4.37 -5.71
C THR A 443 26.34 3.99 -4.25
N THR A 444 27.29 4.67 -3.60
CA THR A 444 27.70 4.42 -2.22
C THR A 444 27.70 5.66 -1.33
N GLY A 445 27.58 6.88 -1.91
CA GLY A 445 27.52 8.14 -1.17
C GLY A 445 26.35 8.18 -0.17
N GLY A 446 26.60 8.73 1.02
CA GLY A 446 25.61 8.78 2.10
C GLY A 446 25.35 10.19 2.64
N HIS A 447 24.24 10.33 3.37
CA HIS A 447 23.87 11.59 4.04
C HIS A 447 23.65 12.77 3.07
N ASN A 448 23.20 12.51 1.86
CA ASN A 448 22.86 13.55 0.89
C ASN A 448 21.37 13.88 0.93
N THR A 449 21.02 15.14 0.79
CA THR A 449 19.63 15.61 0.68
C THR A 449 19.46 16.34 -0.65
N GLY A 450 18.65 15.80 -1.53
CA GLY A 450 18.32 16.39 -2.84
C GLY A 450 16.82 16.56 -3.01
N VAL A 451 16.37 17.78 -3.21
CA VAL A 451 14.96 18.12 -3.45
C VAL A 451 14.83 18.96 -4.70
N GLY A 452 14.28 18.38 -5.76
CA GLY A 452 14.12 19.00 -7.07
C GLY A 452 14.26 18.02 -8.20
N ALA A 453 13.83 18.35 -9.40
CA ALA A 453 14.04 17.52 -10.57
C ALA A 453 15.50 17.61 -11.03
N ASN A 454 16.10 16.47 -11.36
CA ASN A 454 17.48 16.34 -11.80
C ASN A 454 18.48 17.03 -10.85
N VAL A 455 18.26 16.93 -9.55
CA VAL A 455 19.19 17.42 -8.54
C VAL A 455 20.25 16.37 -8.24
N MET A 456 21.54 16.76 -8.20
CA MET A 456 22.67 15.83 -7.93
C MET A 456 22.63 14.53 -8.77
N THR A 457 22.41 14.64 -10.07
CA THR A 457 22.21 13.44 -10.93
C THR A 457 23.47 12.62 -11.12
N GLU A 458 24.65 13.25 -11.12
CA GLU A 458 25.94 12.61 -11.38
C GLU A 458 26.71 12.19 -10.10
N ILE A 459 26.17 12.48 -8.92
CA ILE A 459 26.85 12.17 -7.67
C ILE A 459 26.99 10.65 -7.48
N THR A 460 28.20 10.18 -7.23
CA THR A 460 28.48 8.74 -7.07
C THR A 460 28.84 8.36 -5.63
N THR A 461 29.88 8.98 -5.09
CA THR A 461 30.43 8.68 -3.76
C THR A 461 30.42 9.88 -2.81
N GLY A 462 30.08 11.09 -3.31
CA GLY A 462 29.99 12.31 -2.49
C GLY A 462 29.04 12.17 -1.31
N THR A 463 29.39 12.80 -0.19
CA THR A 463 28.67 12.68 1.09
C THR A 463 28.32 14.04 1.69
N GLN A 464 27.25 14.04 2.51
CA GLN A 464 26.88 15.20 3.32
C GLN A 464 26.54 16.47 2.50
N ASN A 465 26.00 16.28 1.29
CA ASN A 465 25.58 17.39 0.45
C ASN A 465 24.08 17.68 0.63
N THR A 466 23.73 18.96 0.57
CA THR A 466 22.34 19.42 0.58
C THR A 466 22.07 20.24 -0.69
N ALA A 467 21.17 19.78 -1.54
CA ALA A 467 20.77 20.50 -2.75
C ALA A 467 19.23 20.62 -2.81
N VAL A 468 18.75 21.84 -2.98
CA VAL A 468 17.33 22.17 -3.12
C VAL A 468 17.12 23.08 -4.31
N GLY A 469 16.51 22.55 -5.37
CA GLY A 469 16.28 23.25 -6.62
C GLY A 469 16.51 22.33 -7.81
N SER A 470 15.87 22.60 -8.94
CA SER A 470 16.15 21.86 -10.17
C SER A 470 17.58 22.12 -10.62
N LEU A 471 18.29 21.06 -11.04
CA LEU A 471 19.68 21.11 -11.52
C LEU A 471 20.70 21.64 -10.48
N ALA A 472 20.34 21.72 -9.18
CA ALA A 472 21.30 22.06 -8.14
C ALA A 472 22.30 20.92 -7.93
N LEU A 473 23.62 21.24 -7.91
CA LEU A 473 24.71 20.25 -7.80
C LEU A 473 24.66 19.11 -8.82
N ASP A 474 24.15 19.35 -10.00
CA ASP A 474 23.82 18.28 -10.95
C ASP A 474 25.04 17.56 -11.51
N ALA A 475 26.15 18.26 -11.81
CA ALA A 475 27.40 17.65 -12.27
C ALA A 475 28.29 17.08 -11.13
N CYS A 476 27.84 17.13 -9.88
CA CYS A 476 28.61 16.69 -8.73
C CYS A 476 28.91 15.19 -8.80
N THR A 477 30.18 14.80 -8.66
CA THR A 477 30.56 13.39 -8.65
C THR A 477 31.03 12.90 -7.29
N THR A 478 32.00 13.59 -6.68
CA THR A 478 32.63 13.18 -5.43
C THR A 478 32.71 14.29 -4.36
N ALA A 479 32.13 15.47 -4.65
CA ALA A 479 32.18 16.58 -3.69
C ALA A 479 31.45 16.24 -2.38
N ASP A 480 31.99 16.77 -1.28
CA ASP A 480 31.45 16.58 0.06
C ASP A 480 31.11 17.93 0.72
N ASN A 481 30.14 17.90 1.63
CA ASN A 481 29.81 19.01 2.50
C ASN A 481 29.38 20.30 1.74
N CYS A 482 28.75 20.17 0.59
CA CYS A 482 28.24 21.29 -0.18
C CYS A 482 26.76 21.58 0.16
N THR A 483 26.40 22.86 0.13
CA THR A 483 25.01 23.33 0.26
C THR A 483 24.64 24.16 -0.97
N ALA A 484 23.66 23.70 -1.74
CA ALA A 484 23.15 24.36 -2.95
C ALA A 484 21.63 24.57 -2.82
N VAL A 485 21.18 25.81 -2.79
CA VAL A 485 19.76 26.14 -2.70
C VAL A 485 19.40 27.16 -3.80
N GLY A 486 18.73 26.71 -4.83
CA GLY A 486 18.36 27.52 -5.99
C GLY A 486 18.42 26.74 -7.28
N TYR A 487 17.80 27.26 -8.31
CA TYR A 487 17.92 26.73 -9.67
C TYR A 487 19.38 26.84 -10.11
N GLU A 488 19.97 25.75 -10.61
CA GLU A 488 21.37 25.68 -11.08
C GLU A 488 22.45 26.13 -10.07
N ALA A 489 22.14 26.20 -8.76
CA ALA A 489 23.16 26.49 -7.76
C ALA A 489 24.24 25.36 -7.73
N LEU A 490 25.55 25.72 -7.85
CA LEU A 490 26.68 24.77 -7.91
C LEU A 490 26.56 23.72 -9.05
N SER A 491 25.86 24.02 -10.14
CA SER A 491 25.50 23.04 -11.16
C SER A 491 26.70 22.40 -11.85
N ALA A 492 27.80 23.13 -12.10
CA ALA A 492 29.02 22.60 -12.72
C ALA A 492 30.02 21.96 -11.74
N THR A 493 29.73 21.95 -10.43
CA THR A 493 30.67 21.43 -9.42
C THR A 493 30.87 19.92 -9.60
N THR A 494 32.12 19.50 -9.77
CA THR A 494 32.47 18.08 -9.87
C THR A 494 33.08 17.52 -8.59
N THR A 495 34.14 18.15 -8.07
CA THR A 495 34.90 17.68 -6.91
C THR A 495 35.11 18.74 -5.82
N GLY A 496 34.69 20.01 -6.08
CA GLY A 496 34.84 21.10 -5.11
C GLY A 496 34.04 20.83 -3.83
N VAL A 497 34.67 21.00 -2.65
CA VAL A 497 34.11 20.66 -1.35
C VAL A 497 33.80 21.90 -0.49
N ARG A 498 32.90 21.77 0.47
CA ARG A 498 32.56 22.81 1.46
C ARG A 498 32.09 24.14 0.86
N ASN A 499 31.41 24.06 -0.29
CA ASN A 499 30.83 25.25 -0.92
C ASN A 499 29.40 25.46 -0.44
N THR A 500 29.02 26.71 -0.24
CA THR A 500 27.65 27.13 0.08
C THR A 500 27.14 28.10 -0.99
N ALA A 501 26.10 27.71 -1.71
CA ALA A 501 25.44 28.50 -2.73
C ALA A 501 23.93 28.62 -2.42
N VAL A 502 23.45 29.84 -2.23
CA VAL A 502 22.03 30.11 -1.97
C VAL A 502 21.55 31.21 -2.93
N GLY A 503 20.82 30.84 -3.95
CA GLY A 503 20.33 31.72 -5.00
C GLY A 503 20.35 31.02 -6.34
N ALA A 504 19.52 31.47 -7.29
CA ALA A 504 19.60 30.97 -8.65
C ALA A 504 20.97 31.34 -9.26
N ASP A 505 21.58 30.39 -9.96
CA ASP A 505 22.88 30.53 -10.65
C ASP A 505 24.07 30.86 -9.69
N ALA A 506 23.88 30.75 -8.36
CA ALA A 506 24.98 30.97 -7.41
C ALA A 506 26.04 29.88 -7.56
N LEU A 507 27.34 30.27 -7.77
CA LEU A 507 28.46 29.36 -8.03
C LEU A 507 28.21 28.38 -9.19
N SER A 508 27.43 28.73 -10.18
CA SER A 508 26.99 27.79 -11.22
C SER A 508 28.14 27.24 -12.06
N ALA A 509 29.19 28.03 -12.33
CA ALA A 509 30.37 27.61 -13.07
C ALA A 509 31.46 26.94 -12.20
N ASN A 510 31.26 26.81 -10.88
CA ASN A 510 32.26 26.24 -10.00
C ASN A 510 32.55 24.78 -10.37
N THR A 511 33.80 24.42 -10.57
CA THR A 511 34.19 23.03 -10.91
C THR A 511 34.88 22.31 -9.75
N THR A 512 36.00 22.84 -9.31
CA THR A 512 36.90 22.19 -8.30
C THR A 512 37.18 23.07 -7.10
N ALA A 513 36.74 24.33 -7.11
CA ALA A 513 37.02 25.27 -6.03
C ALA A 513 36.33 24.88 -4.71
N ASN A 514 36.96 25.23 -3.59
CA ASN A 514 36.56 24.84 -2.27
C ASN A 514 36.28 26.06 -1.38
N ASP A 515 35.54 25.84 -0.30
CA ASP A 515 35.38 26.80 0.78
C ASP A 515 34.78 28.15 0.36
N ASN A 516 33.94 28.16 -0.70
CA ASN A 516 33.26 29.37 -1.17
C ASN A 516 31.86 29.50 -0.55
N THR A 517 31.48 30.74 -0.25
CA THR A 517 30.13 31.10 0.20
C THR A 517 29.52 32.13 -0.77
N ALA A 518 28.45 31.75 -1.44
CA ALA A 518 27.69 32.60 -2.35
C ALA A 518 26.22 32.67 -1.92
N VAL A 519 25.75 33.85 -1.59
CA VAL A 519 24.35 34.08 -1.19
C VAL A 519 23.76 35.23 -2.01
N GLY A 520 22.93 34.93 -2.95
CA GLY A 520 22.31 35.86 -3.88
C GLY A 520 22.21 35.27 -5.27
N LYS A 521 21.30 35.79 -6.10
CA LYS A 521 21.24 35.39 -7.51
C LYS A 521 22.58 35.72 -8.19
N ALA A 522 23.13 34.76 -8.94
CA ALA A 522 24.40 34.91 -9.70
C ALA A 522 25.61 35.36 -8.83
N ALA A 523 25.58 35.17 -7.52
CA ALA A 523 26.75 35.39 -6.68
C ALA A 523 27.84 34.35 -7.01
N LEU A 524 29.07 34.82 -7.36
CA LEU A 524 30.19 33.97 -7.81
C LEU A 524 29.83 33.10 -9.03
N GLU A 525 28.97 33.54 -9.93
CA GLU A 525 28.44 32.74 -11.04
C GLU A 525 29.55 32.10 -11.88
N GLU A 526 30.53 32.89 -12.35
CA GLU A 526 31.62 32.48 -13.24
C GLU A 526 32.83 31.84 -12.52
N ASN A 527 32.74 31.65 -11.16
CA ASN A 527 33.87 31.10 -10.41
C ASN A 527 34.14 29.65 -10.83
N THR A 528 35.37 29.35 -11.26
CA THR A 528 35.74 28.00 -11.67
C THR A 528 36.63 27.28 -10.66
N THR A 529 37.76 27.92 -10.26
CA THR A 529 38.76 27.33 -9.39
C THR A 529 39.24 28.27 -8.25
N GLY A 530 38.60 29.43 -8.05
CA GLY A 530 38.94 30.33 -6.96
C GLY A 530 38.38 29.84 -5.61
N ASP A 531 39.27 29.62 -4.65
CA ASP A 531 38.94 29.14 -3.30
C ASP A 531 38.70 30.30 -2.32
N ASP A 532 38.05 29.98 -1.18
CA ASP A 532 37.93 30.87 -0.02
C ASP A 532 37.21 32.21 -0.29
N ASN A 533 36.29 32.28 -1.24
CA ASN A 533 35.58 33.51 -1.52
C ASN A 533 34.22 33.58 -0.77
N THR A 534 33.86 34.78 -0.34
CA THR A 534 32.57 35.07 0.27
C THR A 534 31.85 36.15 -0.54
N ALA A 535 30.71 35.82 -1.15
CA ALA A 535 29.86 36.73 -1.90
C ALA A 535 28.44 36.74 -1.33
N VAL A 536 27.96 37.87 -0.89
CA VAL A 536 26.63 38.06 -0.36
C VAL A 536 25.95 39.24 -1.03
N GLY A 537 25.04 38.98 -1.92
CA GLY A 537 24.34 39.97 -2.72
C GLY A 537 24.10 39.49 -4.14
N ARG A 538 23.12 40.06 -4.85
CA ARG A 538 22.91 39.77 -6.25
C ARG A 538 24.16 40.21 -7.05
N ASP A 539 24.64 39.36 -7.95
CA ASP A 539 25.76 39.58 -8.85
C ASP A 539 27.10 39.94 -8.09
N ALA A 540 27.19 39.61 -6.76
CA ALA A 540 28.41 39.82 -6.00
C ALA A 540 29.50 38.82 -6.48
N LEU A 541 30.69 39.36 -6.87
CA LEU A 541 31.79 38.58 -7.47
C LEU A 541 31.36 37.75 -8.72
N GLU A 542 30.37 38.22 -9.47
CA GLU A 542 29.81 37.48 -10.62
C GLU A 542 30.89 37.00 -11.59
N ALA A 543 31.79 37.88 -12.04
CA ALA A 543 32.82 37.59 -13.03
C ALA A 543 34.07 36.88 -12.46
N ASN A 544 34.11 36.52 -11.18
CA ASN A 544 35.29 35.89 -10.60
C ASN A 544 35.51 34.49 -11.22
N THR A 545 36.71 34.27 -11.76
CA THR A 545 37.06 32.96 -12.33
C THR A 545 38.02 32.18 -11.45
N THR A 546 39.15 32.77 -11.07
CA THR A 546 40.23 32.14 -10.30
C THR A 546 40.71 32.95 -9.10
N GLY A 547 40.08 34.13 -8.84
CA GLY A 547 40.41 34.97 -7.68
C GLY A 547 40.11 34.26 -6.38
N VAL A 548 40.97 34.40 -5.39
CA VAL A 548 40.86 33.68 -4.09
C VAL A 548 40.74 34.66 -2.92
N ARG A 549 40.12 34.19 -1.84
CA ARG A 549 40.04 34.94 -0.56
C ARG A 549 39.40 36.32 -0.69
N ASN A 550 38.45 36.50 -1.60
CA ASN A 550 37.69 37.75 -1.75
C ASN A 550 36.46 37.74 -0.84
N THR A 551 36.12 38.88 -0.30
CA THR A 551 34.87 39.10 0.47
C THR A 551 34.07 40.22 -0.18
N ALA A 552 32.92 39.90 -0.75
CA ALA A 552 31.98 40.83 -1.38
C ALA A 552 30.62 40.79 -0.66
N VAL A 553 30.21 41.88 -0.09
CA VAL A 553 28.90 41.99 0.57
C VAL A 553 28.15 43.24 0.06
N GLY A 554 27.13 42.99 -0.73
CA GLY A 554 26.33 44.00 -1.40
C GLY A 554 26.03 43.63 -2.83
N GLU A 555 24.93 44.17 -3.40
CA GLU A 555 24.60 44.03 -4.80
C GLU A 555 25.75 44.57 -5.65
N ASP A 556 26.18 43.81 -6.68
CA ASP A 556 27.27 44.16 -7.61
C ASP A 556 28.63 44.45 -6.91
N ALA A 557 28.84 44.01 -5.66
CA ALA A 557 30.13 44.14 -4.98
C ALA A 557 31.18 43.26 -5.69
N LEU A 558 32.34 43.84 -6.10
CA LEU A 558 33.41 43.15 -6.85
C LEU A 558 32.92 42.48 -8.17
N THR A 559 31.85 42.92 -8.77
CA THR A 559 31.21 42.23 -9.90
C THR A 559 32.15 42.02 -11.10
N ALA A 560 33.09 42.95 -11.37
CA ALA A 560 34.04 42.81 -12.47
C ALA A 560 35.34 42.05 -12.10
N CYS A 561 35.51 41.61 -10.85
CA CYS A 561 36.71 40.94 -10.39
C CYS A 561 36.85 39.53 -11.03
N THR A 562 37.93 39.34 -11.82
CA THR A 562 38.16 38.07 -12.54
C THR A 562 39.18 37.18 -11.86
N THR A 563 40.37 37.70 -11.61
CA THR A 563 41.53 36.94 -11.04
C THR A 563 42.10 37.63 -9.80
N GLY A 564 41.59 38.81 -9.43
CA GLY A 564 42.04 39.53 -8.23
C GLY A 564 41.77 38.74 -6.98
N GLY A 565 42.68 38.76 -5.99
CA GLY A 565 42.54 38.02 -4.74
C GLY A 565 42.67 38.89 -3.52
N GLU A 566 42.24 38.39 -2.36
CA GLU A 566 42.36 39.05 -1.05
C GLU A 566 41.60 40.42 -0.96
N ASN A 567 40.60 40.64 -1.82
CA ASN A 567 39.85 41.88 -1.82
C ASN A 567 38.66 41.81 -0.85
N THR A 568 38.35 42.92 -0.22
CA THR A 568 37.19 43.08 0.67
C THR A 568 36.33 44.27 0.16
N ALA A 569 35.11 43.99 -0.24
CA ALA A 569 34.16 44.98 -0.67
C ALA A 569 32.84 44.87 0.10
N ILE A 570 32.44 45.92 0.79
CA ILE A 570 31.21 45.97 1.58
C ILE A 570 30.39 47.19 1.19
N GLY A 571 29.28 46.95 0.56
CA GLY A 571 28.35 47.98 0.06
C GLY A 571 27.93 47.71 -1.37
N VAL A 572 26.77 48.23 -1.79
CA VAL A 572 26.29 48.13 -3.17
C VAL A 572 27.30 48.81 -4.13
N ASN A 573 27.70 48.14 -5.21
CA ASN A 573 28.73 48.57 -6.17
C ASN A 573 30.11 48.86 -5.52
N ALA A 574 30.42 48.28 -4.34
CA ALA A 574 31.76 48.42 -3.76
C ALA A 574 32.77 47.63 -4.57
N GLY A 575 33.85 48.27 -5.01
CA GLY A 575 34.92 47.63 -5.79
C GLY A 575 34.49 47.04 -7.14
N ASP A 576 33.33 47.44 -7.70
CA ASP A 576 32.75 46.90 -8.94
C ASP A 576 33.63 47.07 -10.19
N ASN A 577 34.63 47.93 -10.13
CA ASN A 577 35.59 48.18 -11.21
C ASN A 577 36.91 47.40 -11.05
N ILE A 578 37.12 46.66 -9.95
CA ILE A 578 38.30 45.82 -9.74
C ILE A 578 38.23 44.64 -10.72
N THR A 579 39.30 44.36 -11.47
CA THR A 579 39.42 43.21 -12.35
C THR A 579 40.48 42.20 -11.87
N THR A 580 41.70 42.64 -11.75
CA THR A 580 42.86 41.85 -11.35
C THR A 580 43.58 42.40 -10.10
N GLY A 581 43.13 43.51 -9.56
CA GLY A 581 43.65 44.15 -8.34
C GLY A 581 43.55 43.20 -7.17
N ALA A 582 44.56 43.22 -6.27
CA ALA A 582 44.65 42.37 -5.09
C ALA A 582 44.86 43.17 -3.78
N ASN A 583 44.40 42.60 -2.69
CA ASN A 583 44.50 43.23 -1.33
C ASN A 583 43.86 44.63 -1.29
N VAL A 584 42.73 44.82 -1.91
CA VAL A 584 41.99 46.08 -1.93
C VAL A 584 40.77 45.98 -1.01
N THR A 585 40.59 47.02 -0.19
CA THR A 585 39.44 47.15 0.72
C THR A 585 38.55 48.31 0.32
N CYS A 586 37.31 48.02 -0.10
CA CYS A 586 36.31 49.01 -0.47
C CYS A 586 35.10 48.93 0.48
N VAL A 587 34.87 49.96 1.28
CA VAL A 587 33.76 50.00 2.23
C VAL A 587 32.87 51.21 1.96
N GLY A 588 31.62 50.92 1.62
CA GLY A 588 30.58 51.96 1.37
C GLY A 588 29.99 51.84 -0.02
N TYR A 589 28.82 52.46 -0.22
CA TYR A 589 28.13 52.50 -1.52
C TYR A 589 29.05 53.11 -2.59
N ASN A 590 29.24 52.38 -3.70
CA ASN A 590 30.05 52.78 -4.85
C ASN A 590 31.48 53.23 -4.45
N ALA A 591 32.09 52.58 -3.45
CA ALA A 591 33.50 52.78 -3.09
C ALA A 591 34.38 52.06 -4.13
N LYS A 592 35.20 52.80 -4.87
CA LYS A 592 36.00 52.27 -5.99
C LYS A 592 37.45 52.67 -5.89
N PRO A 593 38.39 51.76 -6.15
CA PRO A 593 39.80 52.12 -6.30
C PRO A 593 40.06 53.01 -7.51
N SER A 594 41.22 53.60 -7.56
CA SER A 594 41.62 54.52 -8.61
C SER A 594 41.67 53.85 -10.00
N THR A 595 42.08 52.56 -10.05
CA THR A 595 42.13 51.77 -11.30
C THR A 595 41.65 50.37 -11.04
N ALA A 596 41.31 49.65 -12.12
CA ALA A 596 40.83 48.26 -12.07
C ALA A 596 41.90 47.23 -11.63
N THR A 597 43.14 47.60 -11.63
CA THR A 597 44.32 46.74 -11.34
C THR A 597 45.09 47.21 -10.11
N THR A 598 44.55 48.19 -9.35
CA THR A 598 45.16 48.70 -8.09
C THR A 598 45.33 47.61 -7.08
N ASN A 599 46.48 47.62 -6.40
CA ASN A 599 46.79 46.73 -5.29
C ASN A 599 47.02 47.51 -3.98
N ASN A 600 46.76 46.87 -2.85
CA ASN A 600 47.10 47.41 -1.52
C ASN A 600 46.47 48.74 -1.20
N GLU A 601 45.19 48.96 -1.56
CA GLU A 601 44.46 50.22 -1.34
C GLU A 601 43.27 49.99 -0.39
N ILE A 602 42.97 50.99 0.43
CA ILE A 602 41.78 51.03 1.29
C ILE A 602 40.92 52.24 0.89
N ILE A 603 39.72 51.98 0.45
CA ILE A 603 38.76 53.01 0.02
C ILE A 603 37.56 53.02 0.97
N LEU A 604 37.33 54.16 1.63
CA LEU A 604 36.25 54.35 2.58
C LEU A 604 35.20 55.31 1.96
N GLY A 605 34.16 54.73 1.37
CA GLY A 605 33.10 55.47 0.69
C GLY A 605 33.44 55.94 -0.73
N ASN A 606 32.52 56.65 -1.34
CA ASN A 606 32.67 57.23 -2.70
C ASN A 606 33.07 58.70 -2.60
N ALA A 607 33.16 59.37 -3.74
CA ALA A 607 33.53 60.76 -3.84
C ALA A 607 32.59 61.75 -3.08
N ASN A 608 31.45 61.33 -2.58
CA ASN A 608 30.53 62.13 -1.78
C ASN A 608 30.78 62.05 -0.25
N VAL A 609 31.75 61.24 0.20
CA VAL A 609 32.10 61.14 1.62
C VAL A 609 32.79 62.41 2.08
N GLY A 610 32.11 63.23 2.88
CA GLY A 610 32.60 64.51 3.30
C GLY A 610 33.60 64.46 4.45
N ALA A 611 33.74 63.39 5.20
CA ALA A 611 34.71 63.22 6.28
C ALA A 611 34.85 61.75 6.68
N VAL A 612 36.06 61.31 6.85
CA VAL A 612 36.42 60.07 7.61
C VAL A 612 36.88 60.52 9.02
N ARG A 613 36.21 60.05 10.07
CA ARG A 613 36.51 60.40 11.45
C ARG A 613 37.22 59.25 12.13
N ALA A 614 38.48 59.47 12.56
CA ALA A 614 39.17 58.57 13.48
C ALA A 614 38.97 59.03 14.91
N GLY A 615 39.04 58.14 15.90
CA GLY A 615 39.00 58.45 17.32
C GLY A 615 40.23 59.27 17.76
N PRO A 616 40.38 59.57 19.09
CA PRO A 616 41.47 60.44 19.63
C PRO A 616 42.89 60.01 19.27
N GLY A 617 43.13 58.76 18.86
CA GLY A 617 44.45 58.25 18.45
C GLY A 617 44.82 58.49 16.99
N GLY A 618 43.88 58.97 16.14
CA GLY A 618 44.13 59.22 14.71
C GLY A 618 44.41 57.94 13.92
N VAL A 619 44.83 58.11 12.65
CA VAL A 619 45.36 57.06 11.79
C VAL A 619 46.88 57.06 11.98
N THR A 620 47.47 55.98 12.44
CA THR A 620 48.92 55.83 12.65
C THR A 620 49.55 55.09 11.45
N THR A 621 50.70 55.58 10.99
CA THR A 621 51.53 54.86 9.98
C THR A 621 52.68 54.14 10.67
N LEU A 622 52.91 52.90 10.22
CA LEU A 622 54.13 52.16 10.64
C LEU A 622 55.38 52.97 10.29
N SER A 623 56.21 53.29 11.28
CA SER A 623 57.44 54.09 11.08
C SER A 623 58.57 53.61 11.99
N ASP A 624 58.67 52.33 12.21
CA ASP A 624 59.79 51.71 12.95
C ASP A 624 61.08 51.78 12.10
N ALA A 625 62.18 52.21 12.69
CA ALA A 625 63.48 52.24 12.02
C ALA A 625 64.00 50.89 11.56
N ARG A 626 63.54 49.80 12.19
CA ARG A 626 63.88 48.43 11.82
C ARG A 626 63.28 47.97 10.48
N ASP A 627 62.24 48.66 10.06
CA ASP A 627 61.49 48.37 8.80
C ASP A 627 61.93 49.31 7.67
N LYS A 628 63.02 50.10 7.89
CA LYS A 628 63.50 51.11 6.91
C LYS A 628 64.98 50.88 6.64
N THR A 629 65.34 50.99 5.39
CA THR A 629 66.74 50.98 4.89
C THR A 629 67.11 52.32 4.29
N ASP A 630 68.39 52.64 4.13
CA ASP A 630 68.90 53.80 3.46
C ASP A 630 68.39 55.15 4.00
N ILE A 631 68.23 55.24 5.30
CA ILE A 631 67.74 56.43 5.97
C ILE A 631 68.74 57.56 5.81
N VAL A 632 68.35 58.60 5.09
CA VAL A 632 69.10 59.83 4.87
C VAL A 632 68.27 61.07 5.24
N ASP A 633 68.92 62.16 5.52
CA ASP A 633 68.21 63.41 5.77
C ASP A 633 67.44 63.89 4.55
N LEU A 634 66.18 64.36 4.77
CA LEU A 634 65.36 64.90 3.69
C LEU A 634 65.97 66.24 3.19
N PRO A 635 66.36 66.33 1.91
CA PRO A 635 67.01 67.52 1.39
C PRO A 635 66.02 68.68 1.11
N ASP A 636 64.73 68.35 1.07
CA ASP A 636 63.68 69.32 0.71
C ASP A 636 63.14 70.04 1.95
N GLY A 637 63.18 71.38 1.91
CA GLY A 637 62.75 72.24 3.00
C GLY A 637 62.11 73.56 2.51
N LEU A 638 62.65 74.68 2.93
CA LEU A 638 62.05 76.02 2.71
C LEU A 638 61.93 76.34 1.21
N ASP A 639 62.93 76.05 0.40
CA ASP A 639 62.88 76.34 -1.04
C ASP A 639 61.84 75.53 -1.78
N PHE A 640 61.67 74.27 -1.38
CA PHE A 640 60.61 73.41 -1.97
C PHE A 640 59.24 73.96 -1.54
N VAL A 641 59.01 74.27 -0.27
CA VAL A 641 57.73 74.83 0.22
C VAL A 641 57.39 76.14 -0.49
N ASN A 642 58.38 76.99 -0.75
CA ASN A 642 58.20 78.24 -1.51
C ASN A 642 57.85 78.01 -2.99
N SER A 643 58.20 76.88 -3.55
CA SER A 643 57.84 76.49 -4.93
C SER A 643 56.41 76.05 -5.04
N LEU A 644 55.76 75.61 -3.94
CA LEU A 644 54.39 75.13 -3.95
C LEU A 644 53.39 76.28 -4.17
N LYS A 645 52.31 75.94 -4.87
CA LYS A 645 51.27 76.89 -5.26
C LYS A 645 49.90 76.56 -4.64
N PRO A 646 49.65 76.95 -3.38
CA PRO A 646 48.37 76.74 -2.76
C PRO A 646 47.28 77.62 -3.44
N VAL A 647 46.12 77.04 -3.67
CA VAL A 647 45.01 77.70 -4.41
C VAL A 647 43.70 77.58 -3.63
N LYS A 648 42.78 78.58 -3.95
CA LYS A 648 41.39 78.44 -3.56
C LYS A 648 40.61 77.89 -4.76
N PHE A 649 39.78 76.91 -4.58
CA PHE A 649 39.01 76.28 -5.66
C PHE A 649 37.63 75.90 -5.19
N LYS A 650 36.74 75.61 -6.18
CA LYS A 650 35.46 74.91 -6.00
C LYS A 650 35.49 73.67 -6.90
N TRP A 651 34.97 72.58 -6.40
CA TRP A 651 34.83 71.39 -7.21
C TRP A 651 33.94 71.62 -8.41
N GLN A 652 34.33 71.16 -9.58
CA GLN A 652 33.49 71.05 -10.75
C GLN A 652 33.02 69.62 -10.89
N THR A 653 31.76 69.43 -11.37
CA THR A 653 31.23 68.10 -11.66
C THR A 653 31.94 67.54 -12.88
N ARG A 654 32.54 66.39 -12.72
CA ARG A 654 33.17 65.56 -13.72
C ARG A 654 32.79 64.10 -13.42
N GLU A 655 32.76 63.20 -14.41
CA GLU A 655 32.43 61.82 -14.18
C GLU A 655 33.38 61.23 -13.09
N GLY A 656 32.79 60.63 -12.04
CA GLY A 656 33.53 60.09 -10.88
C GLY A 656 34.07 61.10 -9.86
N VAL A 657 33.71 62.38 -9.96
CA VAL A 657 34.11 63.46 -9.03
C VAL A 657 32.88 63.96 -8.26
N PRO A 658 33.04 64.39 -6.97
CA PRO A 658 31.93 64.87 -6.14
C PRO A 658 31.08 65.95 -6.80
N THR A 659 29.81 65.90 -6.52
CA THR A 659 28.85 66.90 -6.95
C THR A 659 29.23 68.29 -6.46
N LYS A 660 29.04 69.29 -7.32
CA LYS A 660 29.23 70.71 -7.04
C LYS A 660 28.47 71.14 -5.79
N ASP A 661 29.19 71.35 -4.68
CA ASP A 661 28.60 71.80 -3.40
C ASP A 661 28.69 73.33 -3.18
N GLY A 662 29.29 74.02 -4.15
CA GLY A 662 29.48 75.47 -4.13
C GLY A 662 30.44 75.99 -3.08
N LYS A 663 31.01 75.14 -2.24
CA LYS A 663 31.95 75.56 -1.17
C LYS A 663 33.33 75.85 -1.73
N VAL A 664 33.93 76.92 -1.22
CA VAL A 664 35.33 77.30 -1.52
C VAL A 664 36.23 76.51 -0.56
N ARG A 665 37.26 75.87 -1.12
CA ARG A 665 38.29 75.14 -0.38
C ARG A 665 39.67 75.66 -0.69
N ALA A 666 40.59 75.42 0.22
CA ALA A 666 42.01 75.61 -0.02
C ALA A 666 42.70 74.27 -0.24
N GLY A 667 43.65 74.19 -1.13
CA GLY A 667 44.39 72.99 -1.43
C GLY A 667 45.42 73.19 -2.52
N PHE A 668 45.82 72.11 -3.14
CA PHE A 668 46.77 72.10 -4.26
C PHE A 668 46.12 71.52 -5.50
N ILE A 669 46.62 71.93 -6.68
CA ILE A 669 46.29 71.27 -7.94
C ILE A 669 47.31 70.14 -8.13
N ALA A 670 46.86 68.89 -8.33
CA ALA A 670 47.70 67.72 -8.46
C ALA A 670 48.74 67.86 -9.55
N GLN A 671 48.33 68.41 -10.71
CA GLN A 671 49.23 68.64 -11.85
C GLN A 671 50.33 69.69 -11.52
N ASP A 672 50.03 70.71 -10.71
CA ASP A 672 51.05 71.68 -10.30
C ASP A 672 52.03 71.05 -9.28
N LEU A 673 51.52 70.22 -8.36
CA LEU A 673 52.38 69.44 -7.42
C LEU A 673 53.24 68.46 -8.21
N GLN A 674 52.73 67.74 -9.18
CA GLN A 674 53.48 66.79 -10.01
C GLN A 674 54.65 67.48 -10.69
N LYS A 675 54.50 68.69 -11.22
CA LYS A 675 55.59 69.46 -11.80
C LYS A 675 56.62 69.87 -10.74
N SER A 676 56.19 70.22 -9.52
CA SER A 676 57.09 70.62 -8.42
C SER A 676 57.87 69.43 -7.86
N THR A 677 57.40 68.21 -8.07
CA THR A 677 58.03 66.92 -7.61
C THR A 677 58.81 66.24 -8.75
N GLU A 678 58.94 66.80 -9.93
CA GLU A 678 59.73 66.24 -10.99
C GLU A 678 61.17 66.00 -10.56
N GLY A 679 61.67 64.70 -10.64
CA GLY A 679 62.95 64.31 -10.08
C GLY A 679 63.02 64.14 -8.56
N LYS A 680 61.85 64.19 -7.89
CA LYS A 680 61.69 64.04 -6.44
C LYS A 680 60.54 63.07 -6.12
N GLU A 681 60.46 61.99 -6.86
CA GLU A 681 59.38 60.97 -6.78
C GLU A 681 59.27 60.41 -5.36
N TYR A 682 60.36 60.41 -4.57
CA TYR A 682 60.40 59.94 -3.17
C TYR A 682 59.54 60.80 -2.22
N LEU A 683 59.07 61.98 -2.64
CA LEU A 683 58.14 62.80 -1.88
C LEU A 683 56.73 62.25 -1.91
N ASP A 684 56.41 61.48 -2.90
CA ASP A 684 55.08 60.79 -3.07
C ASP A 684 53.90 61.72 -2.75
N LEU A 685 53.92 62.94 -3.33
CA LEU A 685 52.91 63.96 -3.07
C LEU A 685 51.67 63.84 -3.99
N VAL A 686 51.82 63.07 -5.09
CA VAL A 686 50.75 62.88 -6.06
C VAL A 686 50.60 61.38 -6.35
N TYR A 687 49.43 60.88 -6.03
CA TYR A 687 49.04 59.54 -6.39
C TYR A 687 48.57 59.57 -7.86
N ALA A 688 49.31 58.96 -8.75
CA ALA A 688 49.17 59.05 -10.21
C ALA A 688 48.91 57.72 -10.91
N GLU A 689 48.46 56.66 -10.22
CA GLU A 689 48.12 55.35 -10.83
C GLU A 689 47.03 55.50 -11.92
N ASN A 690 46.11 56.46 -11.75
CA ASN A 690 45.16 56.82 -12.76
C ASN A 690 45.49 58.22 -13.32
N PRO A 691 46.10 58.32 -14.52
CA PRO A 691 46.46 59.59 -15.14
C PRO A 691 45.29 60.56 -15.36
N GLU A 692 44.09 59.98 -15.51
CA GLU A 692 42.89 60.77 -15.67
C GLU A 692 42.27 61.28 -14.35
N LYS A 693 42.81 60.80 -13.22
CA LYS A 693 42.32 61.14 -11.88
C LYS A 693 43.42 61.18 -10.85
N LEU A 694 44.27 62.28 -10.94
CA LEU A 694 45.35 62.46 -10.02
C LEU A 694 44.82 62.87 -8.63
N GLU A 695 45.45 62.31 -7.57
CA GLU A 695 45.10 62.58 -6.19
C GLU A 695 46.32 63.16 -5.41
N VAL A 696 46.09 63.93 -4.36
CA VAL A 696 47.17 64.59 -3.57
C VAL A 696 47.32 63.93 -2.22
N THR A 697 48.51 63.46 -1.89
CA THR A 697 48.85 62.87 -0.60
C THR A 697 49.34 63.95 0.39
N HIS A 698 48.42 64.68 0.97
CA HIS A 698 48.71 65.83 1.80
C HIS A 698 49.59 65.51 3.04
N ILE A 699 49.53 64.30 3.60
CA ILE A 699 50.24 63.90 4.79
C ILE A 699 51.76 63.90 4.54
N ASN A 700 52.22 63.64 3.34
CA ASN A 700 53.63 63.61 2.97
C ASN A 700 54.27 65.00 2.89
N LEU A 701 53.47 66.06 2.91
CA LEU A 701 53.99 67.43 3.07
C LEU A 701 54.47 67.74 4.49
N LEU A 702 54.05 66.99 5.52
CA LEU A 702 54.41 67.31 6.91
C LEU A 702 55.90 67.22 7.22
N PRO A 703 56.69 66.18 6.83
CA PRO A 703 58.10 66.16 7.00
C PRO A 703 58.85 67.32 6.31
N ILE A 704 58.43 67.70 5.11
CA ILE A 704 58.96 68.79 4.32
C ILE A 704 58.70 70.12 5.04
N LEU A 705 57.48 70.33 5.56
CA LEU A 705 57.12 71.52 6.33
C LEU A 705 57.95 71.65 7.61
N VAL A 706 58.19 70.51 8.30
CA VAL A 706 59.03 70.49 9.51
C VAL A 706 60.48 70.89 9.13
N ASN A 707 61.02 70.41 7.98
CA ASN A 707 62.33 70.77 7.53
C ASN A 707 62.38 72.27 7.10
N ALA A 708 61.44 72.78 6.42
CA ALA A 708 61.31 74.17 6.01
C ALA A 708 61.26 75.14 7.25
N VAL A 709 60.49 74.73 8.27
CA VAL A 709 60.45 75.48 9.56
C VAL A 709 61.79 75.51 10.26
N LYS A 710 62.57 74.38 10.31
CA LYS A 710 63.89 74.30 10.84
C LYS A 710 64.86 75.24 10.11
N GLU A 711 64.86 75.22 8.76
CA GLU A 711 65.67 76.07 7.91
C GLU A 711 65.33 77.58 8.14
N LEU A 712 64.03 77.89 8.24
CA LEU A 712 63.54 79.23 8.50
C LEU A 712 64.02 79.73 9.87
N SER A 713 63.92 78.84 10.88
CA SER A 713 64.42 79.17 12.28
C SER A 713 65.90 79.51 12.32
N VAL A 714 66.71 78.69 11.57
CA VAL A 714 68.17 79.01 11.48
C VAL A 714 68.40 80.35 10.76
N LYS A 715 67.69 80.66 9.70
CA LYS A 715 67.77 81.95 8.99
C LYS A 715 67.36 83.13 9.88
N VAL A 716 66.27 82.98 10.64
CA VAL A 716 65.77 84.00 11.59
C VAL A 716 66.82 84.23 12.70
N THR A 717 67.34 83.16 13.30
CA THR A 717 68.35 83.24 14.36
C THR A 717 69.66 83.96 13.84
N ALA A 718 70.03 83.68 12.57
CA ALA A 718 71.14 84.32 11.95
C ALA A 718 70.91 85.84 11.72
N LEU A 719 69.66 86.22 11.36
CA LEU A 719 69.26 87.64 11.21
C LEU A 719 69.13 88.38 12.55
N GLU A 720 68.79 87.69 13.63
CA GLU A 720 68.74 88.28 14.96
C GLU A 720 70.12 88.44 15.64
N ALA A 721 71.11 87.68 15.17
CA ALA A 721 72.49 87.71 15.70
C ALA A 721 73.42 88.70 14.95
N GLY A 722 73.03 89.26 13.81
CA GLY A 722 73.76 90.24 13.00
C GLY A 722 73.10 91.58 13.09
#